data_9df2b4d495119499097886a2ab9e8b97
#
_entry.id   9df2b4d495119499097886a2ab9e8b97
#
_cell.length_a   1.000
_cell.length_b   1.000
_cell.length_c   1.000
_cell.angle_alpha   90.00
_cell.angle_beta   90.00
_cell.angle_gamma   90.00
#
_symmetry.space_group_name_H-M   'P 1'
#
loop_
_entity.id
_entity.type
_entity.pdbx_description
1 polymer ?
#
loop_
_entity_poly.entity_id
_entity_poly.type
_entity_poly.pdbx_seq_one_letter_code
_entity_poly.pdbx_strand_id
1 'polypeptide(L)'
;MMKIAFIDTLGLTYDGSTLEKRGLGGSESAVIRMARELTKVGFDVTVYNDCTSDDSKPGNYGGVIYQPLQATLSPQALNYDVVISSRTVLPFSQNWTICTTAKHKVLWMHDTFCEGDNEIEDLILQGRINEIFTLSDWHTSYVSNADHGKRRNFDVLKNHIFQTRNGINATPSEWIDVTQKDPNLFVFNASVTKGMVPLVKDIWPEVKRRIPDAKLTIIGGFYKFREAAGPDQQEKDWNELALQHGNNINFTGVITQAEISKILTKASYMIYPAGFPETFGISTLEALAHNVPIITCRFGALEETAIDIASYKIPYPVEPNWALPWLNRQDQVNKFVDVVVQAYGNRYLHQQKMYACNQVKDICTWFSIALQWKQHFYRVLGEYLSVNDYRNVTKINNKVHKVFRRRFLNKEELVDPYHGPFNHILVVTPVYNAEKYIAKCIKSVASQDYPHYTMYIVDDCSTDNTVQVIEETIKNLPKDLQRNFILTVNKDNLGAVWNQVHTIEGADGEDIVMLLDGDDWLVNNPNIFHKYNNLYNEGAQFTYGSCWSECDNIPLIAQEYPPSVKQNKTYRDYRFNWNMPYTHLRTFSAYLMHEHLHARGNYAFRDEDGNWLKAGGDTAVFYAMIEQADPEAVICVPDVVYHYNDANPINDYKVNSEEQTKTANRVLATSPFIDGQYDLRPL
;
A
#
# COMPACT_ATOMS: atom_id res chain seq x y z
N MET A 1 -20.00 -7.64 -20.52
CA MET A 1 -18.63 -7.85 -20.00
C MET A 1 -17.73 -6.91 -20.79
N MET A 2 -16.94 -6.09 -20.10
CA MET A 2 -16.03 -5.12 -20.74
C MET A 2 -14.91 -5.88 -21.46
N LYS A 3 -14.57 -5.44 -22.68
CA LYS A 3 -13.59 -6.11 -23.54
C LYS A 3 -12.28 -5.33 -23.55
N ILE A 4 -11.17 -6.02 -23.26
CA ILE A 4 -9.83 -5.45 -23.24
C ILE A 4 -8.95 -6.15 -24.27
N ALA A 5 -8.21 -5.37 -25.06
CA ALA A 5 -7.15 -5.88 -25.93
C ALA A 5 -5.79 -5.37 -25.46
N PHE A 6 -4.84 -6.29 -25.34
CA PHE A 6 -3.42 -5.97 -25.28
C PHE A 6 -2.81 -6.09 -26.66
N ILE A 7 -1.94 -5.15 -27.02
CA ILE A 7 -1.11 -5.19 -28.24
C ILE A 7 0.35 -5.13 -27.79
N ASP A 8 1.11 -6.18 -28.06
CA ASP A 8 2.54 -6.25 -27.77
C ASP A 8 3.31 -6.60 -29.05
N THR A 9 3.92 -5.56 -29.66
CA THR A 9 4.67 -5.70 -30.92
C THR A 9 6.14 -5.92 -30.73
N LEU A 10 6.63 -5.73 -29.49
CA LEU A 10 8.04 -5.77 -29.15
C LEU A 10 8.32 -6.98 -28.24
N GLY A 11 9.43 -7.62 -28.46
CA GLY A 11 9.91 -8.64 -27.56
C GLY A 11 9.88 -10.06 -28.12
N LEU A 12 9.86 -11.03 -27.20
CA LEU A 12 9.91 -12.46 -27.53
C LEU A 12 8.52 -12.96 -27.96
N THR A 13 8.53 -14.02 -28.76
CA THR A 13 7.31 -14.77 -29.07
C THR A 13 6.76 -15.43 -27.80
N TYR A 14 5.47 -15.36 -27.54
CA TYR A 14 4.85 -16.00 -26.38
C TYR A 14 3.35 -16.25 -26.57
N ASP A 15 2.83 -17.18 -25.81
CA ASP A 15 1.39 -17.40 -25.57
C ASP A 15 1.12 -17.50 -24.06
N GLY A 16 -0.13 -17.76 -23.70
CA GLY A 16 -0.51 -17.87 -22.31
C GLY A 16 0.11 -19.03 -21.54
N SER A 17 0.73 -20.01 -22.18
CA SER A 17 1.40 -21.14 -21.51
C SER A 17 2.92 -20.98 -21.40
N THR A 18 3.48 -19.91 -21.97
CA THR A 18 4.93 -19.78 -22.10
C THR A 18 5.65 -19.68 -20.76
N LEU A 19 5.05 -19.01 -19.75
CA LEU A 19 5.66 -18.88 -18.42
C LEU A 19 5.86 -20.20 -17.67
N GLU A 20 5.10 -21.23 -18.01
CA GLU A 20 5.26 -22.58 -17.47
C GLU A 20 6.37 -23.37 -18.15
N LYS A 21 6.75 -22.97 -19.37
CA LYS A 21 7.73 -23.68 -20.19
C LYS A 21 9.15 -23.07 -20.11
N ARG A 22 9.22 -21.74 -20.06
CA ARG A 22 10.48 -21.00 -20.04
C ARG A 22 10.36 -19.65 -19.36
N GLY A 23 11.52 -19.06 -19.02
CA GLY A 23 11.58 -17.66 -18.60
C GLY A 23 11.24 -16.70 -19.74
N LEU A 24 10.73 -15.52 -19.38
CA LEU A 24 10.45 -14.40 -20.28
C LEU A 24 10.97 -13.10 -19.68
N GLY A 25 11.04 -12.06 -20.49
CA GLY A 25 11.29 -10.69 -20.04
C GLY A 25 10.22 -10.19 -19.08
N GLY A 26 10.54 -9.14 -18.32
CA GLY A 26 9.60 -8.57 -17.32
C GLY A 26 8.30 -8.07 -17.95
N SER A 27 8.40 -7.44 -19.12
CA SER A 27 7.25 -6.83 -19.82
C SER A 27 6.31 -7.89 -20.39
N GLU A 28 6.83 -8.90 -21.07
CA GLU A 28 6.04 -10.02 -21.59
C GLU A 28 5.36 -10.81 -20.47
N SER A 29 6.12 -11.04 -19.39
CA SER A 29 5.60 -11.68 -18.18
C SER A 29 4.46 -10.87 -17.55
N ALA A 30 4.59 -9.54 -17.55
CA ALA A 30 3.56 -8.63 -17.04
C ALA A 30 2.27 -8.70 -17.87
N VAL A 31 2.38 -8.70 -19.21
CA VAL A 31 1.21 -8.84 -20.09
C VAL A 31 0.47 -10.15 -19.85
N ILE A 32 1.20 -11.29 -19.82
CA ILE A 32 0.58 -12.59 -19.59
C ILE A 32 -0.17 -12.63 -18.24
N ARG A 33 0.49 -12.17 -17.18
CA ARG A 33 -0.03 -12.23 -15.82
C ARG A 33 -1.21 -11.29 -15.63
N MET A 34 -1.10 -10.05 -16.12
CA MET A 34 -2.18 -9.07 -16.04
C MET A 34 -3.41 -9.53 -16.84
N ALA A 35 -3.22 -10.03 -18.05
CA ALA A 35 -4.33 -10.55 -18.88
C ALA A 35 -5.09 -11.69 -18.17
N ARG A 36 -4.37 -12.62 -17.53
CA ARG A 36 -4.97 -13.69 -16.73
C ARG A 36 -5.79 -13.16 -15.56
N GLU A 37 -5.24 -12.20 -14.79
CA GLU A 37 -5.93 -11.68 -13.63
C GLU A 37 -7.12 -10.79 -14.00
N LEU A 38 -7.02 -10.00 -15.08
CA LEU A 38 -8.16 -9.23 -15.60
C LEU A 38 -9.32 -10.15 -16.01
N THR A 39 -9.04 -11.32 -16.60
CA THR A 39 -10.08 -12.32 -16.90
C THR A 39 -10.75 -12.85 -15.62
N LYS A 40 -9.99 -13.10 -14.55
CA LYS A 40 -10.54 -13.54 -13.25
C LYS A 40 -11.42 -12.48 -12.59
N VAL A 41 -11.10 -11.21 -12.76
CA VAL A 41 -11.92 -10.11 -12.22
C VAL A 41 -13.07 -9.69 -13.15
N GLY A 42 -13.31 -10.43 -14.22
CA GLY A 42 -14.54 -10.34 -15.03
C GLY A 42 -14.45 -9.53 -16.31
N PHE A 43 -13.26 -9.43 -16.92
CA PHE A 43 -13.09 -8.88 -18.28
C PHE A 43 -13.00 -9.98 -19.34
N ASP A 44 -13.35 -9.63 -20.57
CA ASP A 44 -13.08 -10.43 -21.79
C ASP A 44 -11.76 -9.92 -22.37
N VAL A 45 -10.70 -10.74 -22.31
CA VAL A 45 -9.33 -10.30 -22.60
C VAL A 45 -8.77 -11.02 -23.82
N THR A 46 -8.25 -10.24 -24.78
CA THR A 46 -7.47 -10.72 -25.91
C THR A 46 -6.08 -10.10 -25.92
N VAL A 47 -5.07 -10.91 -26.19
CA VAL A 47 -3.68 -10.46 -26.38
C VAL A 47 -3.30 -10.65 -27.85
N TYR A 48 -2.89 -9.58 -28.48
CA TYR A 48 -2.34 -9.56 -29.83
C TYR A 48 -0.82 -9.40 -29.77
N ASN A 49 -0.10 -10.43 -30.16
CA ASN A 49 1.35 -10.47 -30.10
C ASN A 49 1.93 -11.42 -31.18
N ASP A 50 3.22 -11.60 -31.20
CA ASP A 50 3.82 -12.68 -31.98
C ASP A 50 3.66 -14.00 -31.22
N CYS A 51 2.62 -14.77 -31.59
CA CYS A 51 2.31 -16.08 -31.04
C CYS A 51 2.28 -17.17 -32.13
N THR A 52 3.10 -17.04 -33.17
CA THR A 52 3.10 -17.94 -34.34
C THR A 52 4.35 -18.81 -34.44
N SER A 53 5.15 -18.89 -33.39
CA SER A 53 6.36 -19.72 -33.33
C SER A 53 6.04 -21.20 -32.98
N ASP A 54 7.06 -22.06 -33.02
CA ASP A 54 6.90 -23.46 -32.60
C ASP A 54 6.50 -23.62 -31.13
N ASP A 55 6.97 -22.72 -30.27
CA ASP A 55 6.76 -22.74 -28.82
C ASP A 55 5.54 -21.94 -28.37
N SER A 56 4.91 -21.16 -29.26
CA SER A 56 3.76 -20.31 -28.93
C SER A 56 2.74 -20.31 -30.07
N LYS A 57 1.47 -20.53 -29.70
CA LYS A 57 0.37 -20.68 -30.68
C LYS A 57 -0.80 -19.76 -30.35
N PRO A 58 -1.54 -19.27 -31.37
CA PRO A 58 -2.85 -18.67 -31.14
C PRO A 58 -3.78 -19.66 -30.42
N GLY A 59 -4.60 -19.16 -29.51
CA GLY A 59 -5.55 -20.01 -28.76
C GLY A 59 -6.10 -19.37 -27.51
N ASN A 60 -6.86 -20.15 -26.76
CA ASN A 60 -7.40 -19.74 -25.45
C ASN A 60 -6.57 -20.39 -24.33
N TYR A 61 -6.00 -19.57 -23.45
CA TYR A 61 -5.19 -20.01 -22.33
C TYR A 61 -5.75 -19.42 -21.02
N GLY A 62 -6.50 -20.25 -20.30
CA GLY A 62 -7.10 -19.83 -19.02
C GLY A 62 -8.12 -18.70 -19.15
N GLY A 63 -8.86 -18.63 -20.25
CA GLY A 63 -9.85 -17.60 -20.54
C GLY A 63 -9.32 -16.41 -21.33
N VAL A 64 -8.01 -16.26 -21.49
CA VAL A 64 -7.37 -15.22 -22.32
C VAL A 64 -7.18 -15.74 -23.74
N ILE A 65 -7.61 -14.96 -24.73
CA ILE A 65 -7.47 -15.29 -26.15
C ILE A 65 -6.15 -14.68 -26.68
N TYR A 66 -5.28 -15.48 -27.27
CA TYR A 66 -4.06 -15.04 -27.95
C TYR A 66 -4.25 -15.10 -29.46
N GLN A 67 -3.94 -14.02 -30.15
CA GLN A 67 -4.10 -13.82 -31.58
C GLN A 67 -2.83 -13.22 -32.20
N PRO A 68 -2.50 -13.55 -33.46
CA PRO A 68 -1.37 -12.92 -34.13
C PRO A 68 -1.65 -11.43 -34.42
N LEU A 69 -0.60 -10.62 -34.41
CA LEU A 69 -0.66 -9.16 -34.62
C LEU A 69 -1.42 -8.75 -35.88
N GLN A 70 -1.33 -9.54 -36.96
CA GLN A 70 -2.02 -9.25 -38.22
C GLN A 70 -3.54 -9.15 -38.07
N ALA A 71 -4.10 -9.81 -37.06
CA ALA A 71 -5.55 -9.76 -36.80
C ALA A 71 -6.02 -8.38 -36.34
N THR A 72 -5.14 -7.52 -35.78
CA THR A 72 -5.46 -6.15 -35.37
C THR A 72 -5.76 -5.21 -36.54
N LEU A 73 -5.29 -5.53 -37.73
CA LEU A 73 -5.44 -4.75 -38.95
C LEU A 73 -6.68 -5.18 -39.76
N SER A 74 -7.32 -6.28 -39.39
CA SER A 74 -8.50 -6.81 -40.09
C SER A 74 -9.68 -5.82 -39.98
N PRO A 75 -10.44 -5.57 -41.07
CA PRO A 75 -11.71 -4.83 -41.00
C PRO A 75 -12.74 -5.49 -40.05
N GLN A 76 -12.55 -6.77 -39.76
CA GLN A 76 -13.41 -7.56 -38.86
C GLN A 76 -12.86 -7.56 -37.42
N ALA A 77 -11.84 -6.73 -37.10
CA ALA A 77 -11.32 -6.62 -35.75
C ALA A 77 -12.46 -6.28 -34.77
N LEU A 78 -12.49 -7.01 -33.67
CA LEU A 78 -13.54 -6.86 -32.67
C LEU A 78 -13.44 -5.46 -32.03
N ASN A 79 -14.60 -4.90 -31.70
CA ASN A 79 -14.65 -3.66 -30.93
C ASN A 79 -14.27 -3.95 -29.48
N TYR A 80 -13.34 -3.19 -28.93
CA TYR A 80 -12.91 -3.25 -27.56
C TYR A 80 -13.30 -1.97 -26.80
N ASP A 81 -13.58 -2.12 -25.52
CA ASP A 81 -13.80 -0.98 -24.64
C ASP A 81 -12.45 -0.30 -24.33
N VAL A 82 -11.43 -1.12 -24.08
CA VAL A 82 -10.07 -0.65 -23.78
C VAL A 82 -9.05 -1.34 -24.69
N VAL A 83 -8.14 -0.56 -25.27
CA VAL A 83 -6.97 -1.07 -25.99
C VAL A 83 -5.70 -0.58 -25.29
N ILE A 84 -4.81 -1.52 -24.97
CA ILE A 84 -3.57 -1.27 -24.24
C ILE A 84 -2.39 -1.66 -25.12
N SER A 85 -1.57 -0.69 -25.52
CA SER A 85 -0.31 -0.94 -26.21
C SER A 85 0.83 -1.03 -25.22
N SER A 86 1.61 -2.10 -25.29
CA SER A 86 2.77 -2.34 -24.43
C SER A 86 4.03 -1.80 -25.10
N ARG A 87 4.69 -0.81 -24.49
CA ARG A 87 6.02 -0.27 -24.86
C ARG A 87 6.15 0.44 -26.20
N THR A 88 5.07 0.64 -26.95
CA THR A 88 5.13 1.30 -28.26
C THR A 88 3.86 2.10 -28.54
N VAL A 89 4.02 3.24 -29.21
CA VAL A 89 2.90 4.03 -29.71
C VAL A 89 2.42 3.62 -31.10
N LEU A 90 3.12 2.68 -31.75
CA LEU A 90 2.90 2.29 -33.13
C LEU A 90 1.43 1.99 -33.49
N PRO A 91 0.65 1.23 -32.70
CA PRO A 91 -0.75 0.97 -33.00
C PRO A 91 -1.60 2.25 -33.05
N PHE A 92 -1.24 3.24 -32.26
CA PHE A 92 -1.93 4.53 -32.19
C PHE A 92 -1.43 5.50 -33.29
N SER A 93 -0.13 5.57 -33.53
CA SER A 93 0.45 6.48 -34.55
C SER A 93 0.04 6.03 -35.96
N GLN A 94 0.02 4.75 -36.23
CA GLN A 94 -0.43 4.19 -37.52
C GLN A 94 -1.94 3.96 -37.61
N ASN A 95 -2.69 4.27 -36.54
CA ASN A 95 -4.15 4.21 -36.52
C ASN A 95 -4.72 2.84 -36.89
N TRP A 96 -4.22 1.78 -36.23
CA TRP A 96 -4.67 0.41 -36.48
C TRP A 96 -6.18 0.25 -36.27
N THR A 97 -6.81 -0.59 -37.05
CA THR A 97 -8.30 -0.75 -37.08
C THR A 97 -8.86 -0.95 -35.66
N ILE A 98 -8.24 -1.79 -34.86
CA ILE A 98 -8.65 -2.05 -33.47
C ILE A 98 -8.61 -0.79 -32.59
N CYS A 99 -7.69 0.15 -32.85
CA CYS A 99 -7.55 1.38 -32.09
C CYS A 99 -8.58 2.45 -32.48
N THR A 100 -9.09 2.40 -33.73
CA THR A 100 -10.05 3.40 -34.22
C THR A 100 -11.42 3.29 -33.56
N THR A 101 -11.79 2.10 -33.08
CA THR A 101 -13.09 1.79 -32.47
C THR A 101 -13.04 1.70 -30.95
N ALA A 102 -11.85 1.70 -30.35
CA ALA A 102 -11.68 1.60 -28.90
C ALA A 102 -12.21 2.85 -28.19
N LYS A 103 -12.95 2.67 -27.10
CA LYS A 103 -13.45 3.78 -26.28
C LYS A 103 -12.34 4.42 -25.48
N HIS A 104 -11.37 3.62 -24.99
CA HIS A 104 -10.24 4.08 -24.19
C HIS A 104 -8.93 3.44 -24.65
N LYS A 105 -7.88 4.23 -24.80
CA LYS A 105 -6.60 3.85 -25.41
C LYS A 105 -5.47 4.15 -24.44
N VAL A 106 -4.72 3.14 -24.05
CA VAL A 106 -3.69 3.17 -23.02
C VAL A 106 -2.33 2.80 -23.59
N LEU A 107 -1.33 3.61 -23.32
CA LEU A 107 0.08 3.26 -23.50
C LEU A 107 0.63 2.75 -22.16
N TRP A 108 0.97 1.45 -22.08
CA TRP A 108 1.58 0.89 -20.88
C TRP A 108 3.11 0.89 -21.01
N MET A 109 3.74 1.78 -20.28
CA MET A 109 5.20 1.91 -20.25
C MET A 109 5.82 0.98 -19.22
N HIS A 110 6.84 0.24 -19.63
CA HIS A 110 7.61 -0.65 -18.74
C HIS A 110 9.04 -0.15 -18.51
N ASP A 111 9.56 0.64 -19.44
CA ASP A 111 10.93 1.16 -19.43
C ASP A 111 10.93 2.68 -19.39
N THR A 112 12.12 3.27 -19.25
CA THR A 112 12.30 4.75 -19.26
C THR A 112 11.99 5.38 -20.61
N PHE A 113 11.82 4.59 -21.66
CA PHE A 113 11.43 5.02 -23.01
C PHE A 113 10.53 3.95 -23.65
N CYS A 114 9.82 4.35 -24.71
CA CYS A 114 9.08 3.44 -25.58
C CYS A 114 9.38 3.74 -27.04
N GLU A 115 9.02 2.84 -27.93
CA GLU A 115 9.09 3.10 -29.37
C GLU A 115 8.08 4.19 -29.75
N GLY A 116 8.55 5.25 -30.44
CA GLY A 116 7.75 6.42 -30.78
C GLY A 116 7.54 7.40 -29.62
N ASP A 117 8.40 7.37 -28.63
CA ASP A 117 8.32 8.18 -27.40
C ASP A 117 8.17 9.71 -27.66
N ASN A 118 8.71 10.20 -28.77
CA ASN A 118 8.60 11.60 -29.19
C ASN A 118 7.23 11.98 -29.77
N GLU A 119 6.36 11.01 -30.05
CA GLU A 119 5.01 11.24 -30.63
C GLU A 119 3.92 11.27 -29.55
N ILE A 120 4.22 10.92 -28.30
CA ILE A 120 3.23 10.70 -27.24
C ILE A 120 2.33 11.92 -27.04
N GLU A 121 2.92 13.11 -26.91
CA GLU A 121 2.19 14.36 -26.64
C GLU A 121 1.23 14.70 -27.77
N ASP A 122 1.68 14.57 -29.02
CA ASP A 122 0.84 14.82 -30.19
C ASP A 122 -0.31 13.82 -30.27
N LEU A 123 -0.05 12.54 -29.95
CA LEU A 123 -1.08 11.50 -29.96
C LEU A 123 -2.13 11.70 -28.84
N ILE A 124 -1.74 12.24 -27.70
CA ILE A 124 -2.65 12.64 -26.62
C ILE A 124 -3.52 13.82 -27.11
N LEU A 125 -2.93 14.88 -27.64
CA LEU A 125 -3.65 16.03 -28.13
C LEU A 125 -4.62 15.72 -29.28
N GLN A 126 -4.30 14.67 -30.07
CA GLN A 126 -5.18 14.16 -31.13
C GLN A 126 -6.25 13.19 -30.59
N GLY A 127 -6.28 12.88 -29.29
CA GLY A 127 -7.19 11.88 -28.68
C GLY A 127 -6.92 10.45 -29.15
N ARG A 128 -5.71 10.16 -29.63
CA ARG A 128 -5.28 8.82 -30.09
C ARG A 128 -4.63 8.01 -28.98
N ILE A 129 -4.22 8.65 -27.89
CA ILE A 129 -3.87 8.07 -26.59
C ILE A 129 -4.70 8.81 -25.55
N ASN A 130 -5.39 8.09 -24.68
CA ASN A 130 -6.15 8.67 -23.58
C ASN A 130 -5.32 8.72 -22.29
N GLU A 131 -4.51 7.67 -22.04
CA GLU A 131 -3.70 7.58 -20.84
C GLU A 131 -2.38 6.86 -21.07
N ILE A 132 -1.42 7.19 -20.19
CA ILE A 132 -0.13 6.51 -20.05
C ILE A 132 -0.12 5.81 -18.70
N PHE A 133 0.14 4.51 -18.69
CA PHE A 133 0.33 3.76 -17.45
C PHE A 133 1.82 3.71 -17.11
N THR A 134 2.19 4.24 -15.94
CA THR A 134 3.52 4.20 -15.36
C THR A 134 3.56 3.27 -14.15
N LEU A 135 4.74 2.85 -13.68
CA LEU A 135 4.88 1.73 -12.75
C LEU A 135 5.24 2.15 -11.31
N SER A 136 5.65 3.39 -11.10
CA SER A 136 6.12 3.88 -9.81
C SER A 136 6.07 5.40 -9.75
N ASP A 137 6.20 6.01 -8.56
CA ASP A 137 6.30 7.46 -8.40
C ASP A 137 7.50 8.01 -9.15
N TRP A 138 8.65 7.30 -9.04
CA TRP A 138 9.85 7.67 -9.79
C TRP A 138 9.62 7.60 -11.30
N HIS A 139 9.00 6.52 -11.80
CA HIS A 139 8.71 6.36 -13.23
C HIS A 139 7.74 7.43 -13.74
N THR A 140 6.70 7.74 -12.95
CA THR A 140 5.76 8.85 -13.24
C THR A 140 6.50 10.17 -13.36
N SER A 141 7.35 10.49 -12.38
CA SER A 141 8.16 11.71 -12.40
C SER A 141 9.12 11.75 -13.59
N TYR A 142 9.76 10.62 -13.91
CA TYR A 142 10.66 10.49 -15.05
C TYR A 142 9.94 10.74 -16.39
N VAL A 143 8.76 10.14 -16.59
CA VAL A 143 7.98 10.27 -17.82
C VAL A 143 7.43 11.70 -17.98
N SER A 144 7.03 12.34 -16.88
CA SER A 144 6.40 13.67 -16.89
C SER A 144 7.39 14.84 -16.83
N ASN A 145 8.66 14.62 -16.44
CA ASN A 145 9.59 15.72 -16.19
C ASN A 145 10.38 16.10 -17.45
N ALA A 146 10.37 17.39 -17.77
CA ALA A 146 11.10 17.97 -18.91
C ALA A 146 12.65 17.94 -18.76
N ASP A 147 13.16 17.79 -17.51
CA ASP A 147 14.59 17.93 -17.22
C ASP A 147 15.45 16.72 -17.64
N HIS A 148 14.84 15.63 -18.07
CA HIS A 148 15.59 14.43 -18.53
C HIS A 148 15.97 14.47 -20.02
N GLY A 149 16.12 15.68 -20.59
CA GLY A 149 16.57 15.88 -21.98
C GLY A 149 15.54 15.59 -23.06
N LYS A 150 14.34 15.17 -22.68
CA LYS A 150 13.18 15.03 -23.56
C LYS A 150 12.27 16.23 -23.34
N ARG A 151 11.99 16.97 -24.40
CA ARG A 151 11.05 18.11 -24.35
C ARG A 151 9.64 17.57 -24.20
N ARG A 152 9.21 17.28 -22.97
CA ARG A 152 7.84 16.86 -22.68
C ARG A 152 7.05 18.02 -22.11
N ASN A 153 5.86 18.21 -22.62
CA ASN A 153 4.93 19.19 -22.06
C ASN A 153 4.23 18.59 -20.84
N PHE A 154 4.73 18.93 -19.66
CA PHE A 154 4.18 18.46 -18.39
C PHE A 154 2.66 18.73 -18.26
N ASP A 155 2.18 19.87 -18.74
CA ASP A 155 0.76 20.22 -18.64
C ASP A 155 -0.14 19.33 -19.49
N VAL A 156 0.36 18.80 -20.59
CA VAL A 156 -0.34 17.77 -21.38
C VAL A 156 -0.30 16.43 -20.66
N LEU A 157 0.86 16.00 -20.19
CA LEU A 157 1.06 14.66 -19.64
C LEU A 157 0.39 14.44 -18.29
N LYS A 158 0.47 15.39 -17.35
CA LYS A 158 0.03 15.26 -15.95
C LYS A 158 -1.40 14.76 -15.76
N ASN A 159 -2.29 15.13 -16.69
CA ASN A 159 -3.71 14.75 -16.63
C ASN A 159 -4.00 13.43 -17.35
N HIS A 160 -2.99 12.83 -17.99
CA HIS A 160 -3.10 11.62 -18.79
C HIS A 160 -2.22 10.48 -18.26
N ILE A 161 -1.70 10.59 -17.03
CA ILE A 161 -0.91 9.53 -16.41
C ILE A 161 -1.73 8.85 -15.33
N PHE A 162 -1.84 7.53 -15.44
CA PHE A 162 -2.29 6.66 -14.37
C PHE A 162 -1.10 5.86 -13.84
N GLN A 163 -0.76 6.08 -12.59
CA GLN A 163 0.27 5.28 -11.95
C GLN A 163 -0.30 3.95 -11.52
N THR A 164 0.16 2.90 -12.16
CA THR A 164 -0.10 1.52 -11.77
C THR A 164 1.13 0.91 -11.06
N ARG A 165 1.18 -0.39 -10.98
CA ARG A 165 2.34 -1.16 -10.50
C ARG A 165 2.42 -2.48 -11.26
N ASN A 166 3.58 -3.14 -11.21
CA ASN A 166 3.65 -4.55 -11.55
C ASN A 166 3.31 -5.39 -10.32
N GLY A 167 2.77 -6.57 -10.56
CA GLY A 167 2.46 -7.53 -9.51
C GLY A 167 3.51 -8.62 -9.40
N ILE A 168 3.39 -9.41 -8.36
CA ILE A 168 4.06 -10.68 -8.17
C ILE A 168 3.03 -11.81 -8.20
N ASN A 169 3.46 -13.02 -8.49
CA ASN A 169 2.60 -14.17 -8.29
C ASN A 169 2.30 -14.28 -6.79
N ALA A 170 1.06 -14.62 -6.45
CA ALA A 170 0.74 -15.01 -5.10
C ALA A 170 1.74 -16.09 -4.68
N THR A 171 2.54 -15.80 -3.66
CA THR A 171 3.34 -16.85 -3.03
C THR A 171 2.38 -17.89 -2.48
N PRO A 172 2.77 -19.16 -2.41
CA PRO A 172 1.97 -20.17 -1.73
C PRO A 172 1.53 -19.62 -0.37
N SER A 173 0.30 -19.89 0.01
CA SER A 173 -0.29 -19.51 1.30
C SER A 173 0.47 -20.07 2.51
N GLU A 174 1.49 -20.88 2.27
CA GLU A 174 2.35 -21.42 3.29
C GLU A 174 3.29 -20.34 3.80
N TRP A 175 3.24 -20.16 5.11
CA TRP A 175 4.18 -19.36 5.86
C TRP A 175 5.61 -19.84 5.59
N ILE A 176 6.47 -18.95 5.08
CA ILE A 176 7.89 -19.27 4.90
C ILE A 176 8.56 -19.23 6.26
N ASP A 177 8.96 -20.39 6.77
CA ASP A 177 9.76 -20.47 7.98
C ASP A 177 11.16 -19.88 7.73
N VAL A 178 11.36 -18.67 8.20
CA VAL A 178 12.63 -17.95 8.03
C VAL A 178 13.81 -18.63 8.72
N THR A 179 13.55 -19.55 9.67
CA THR A 179 14.59 -20.32 10.36
C THR A 179 15.19 -21.41 9.48
N GLN A 180 14.49 -21.81 8.42
CA GLN A 180 14.94 -22.82 7.44
C GLN A 180 15.77 -22.23 6.31
N LYS A 181 15.97 -20.93 6.27
CA LYS A 181 16.80 -20.28 5.26
C LYS A 181 18.28 -20.52 5.50
N ASP A 182 19.05 -20.66 4.42
CA ASP A 182 20.51 -20.71 4.53
C ASP A 182 21.04 -19.29 4.88
N PRO A 183 21.55 -19.10 6.10
CA PRO A 183 21.97 -17.77 6.57
C PRO A 183 23.17 -17.21 5.82
N ASN A 184 23.81 -18.01 4.95
CA ASN A 184 24.97 -17.64 4.17
C ASN A 184 24.65 -17.42 2.69
N LEU A 185 23.39 -17.69 2.26
CA LEU A 185 23.01 -17.64 0.86
C LEU A 185 22.54 -16.24 0.45
N PHE A 186 23.30 -15.63 -0.44
CA PHE A 186 22.97 -14.40 -1.14
C PHE A 186 22.51 -14.75 -2.56
N VAL A 187 21.55 -13.97 -3.08
CA VAL A 187 21.06 -14.11 -4.45
C VAL A 187 21.15 -12.78 -5.20
N PHE A 188 21.38 -12.85 -6.51
CA PHE A 188 21.19 -11.77 -7.45
C PHE A 188 20.22 -12.25 -8.53
N ASN A 189 19.16 -11.48 -8.80
CA ASN A 189 18.11 -11.84 -9.77
C ASN A 189 17.79 -10.63 -10.66
N ALA A 190 18.68 -10.36 -11.62
CA ALA A 190 18.49 -9.30 -12.61
C ALA A 190 19.38 -9.54 -13.84
N SER A 191 19.21 -8.73 -14.89
CA SER A 191 20.05 -8.81 -16.09
C SER A 191 21.49 -8.35 -15.83
N VAL A 192 22.40 -8.72 -16.72
CA VAL A 192 23.85 -8.40 -16.64
C VAL A 192 24.08 -6.90 -16.45
N THR A 193 23.38 -6.08 -17.23
CA THR A 193 23.49 -4.60 -17.20
C THR A 193 22.99 -3.95 -15.92
N LYS A 194 22.22 -4.68 -15.14
CA LYS A 194 21.59 -4.15 -13.92
C LYS A 194 22.45 -4.31 -12.66
N GLY A 195 23.77 -4.45 -12.80
CA GLY A 195 24.72 -4.46 -11.69
C GLY A 195 25.46 -5.77 -11.45
N MET A 196 25.32 -6.78 -12.32
CA MET A 196 26.02 -8.06 -12.16
C MET A 196 27.54 -7.92 -12.28
N VAL A 197 28.01 -7.14 -13.25
CA VAL A 197 29.46 -6.97 -13.49
C VAL A 197 30.19 -6.44 -12.26
N PRO A 198 29.79 -5.30 -11.65
CA PRO A 198 30.41 -4.81 -10.43
C PRO A 198 30.18 -5.73 -9.24
N LEU A 199 29.04 -6.42 -9.18
CA LEU A 199 28.82 -7.40 -8.12
C LEU A 199 29.90 -8.49 -8.16
N VAL A 200 30.14 -9.07 -9.33
CA VAL A 200 31.05 -10.20 -9.47
C VAL A 200 32.52 -9.79 -9.40
N LYS A 201 32.89 -8.65 -10.04
CA LYS A 201 34.28 -8.21 -10.15
C LYS A 201 34.80 -7.46 -8.93
N ASP A 202 33.95 -6.61 -8.32
CA ASP A 202 34.42 -5.65 -7.31
C ASP A 202 33.85 -5.92 -5.93
N ILE A 203 32.55 -6.20 -5.82
CA ILE A 203 31.86 -6.32 -4.53
C ILE A 203 32.03 -7.72 -3.94
N TRP A 204 31.74 -8.76 -4.70
CA TRP A 204 31.71 -10.13 -4.16
C TRP A 204 33.05 -10.65 -3.66
N PRO A 205 34.19 -10.37 -4.31
CA PRO A 205 35.49 -10.76 -3.77
C PRO A 205 35.76 -10.17 -2.38
N GLU A 206 35.36 -8.92 -2.15
CA GLU A 206 35.53 -8.25 -0.88
C GLU A 206 34.54 -8.75 0.19
N VAL A 207 33.29 -9.04 -0.21
CA VAL A 207 32.32 -9.71 0.66
C VAL A 207 32.86 -11.09 1.09
N LYS A 208 33.35 -11.87 0.16
CA LYS A 208 33.91 -13.20 0.41
C LYS A 208 35.13 -13.17 1.32
N ARG A 209 35.98 -12.15 1.20
CA ARG A 209 37.14 -11.93 2.08
C ARG A 209 36.70 -11.67 3.54
N ARG A 210 35.62 -10.89 3.76
CA ARG A 210 35.10 -10.55 5.10
C ARG A 210 34.14 -11.60 5.66
N ILE A 211 33.44 -12.32 4.81
CA ILE A 211 32.47 -13.37 5.15
C ILE A 211 32.84 -14.65 4.38
N PRO A 212 33.80 -15.45 4.86
CA PRO A 212 34.30 -16.63 4.12
C PRO A 212 33.23 -17.67 3.78
N ASP A 213 32.18 -17.78 4.62
CA ASP A 213 31.09 -18.75 4.42
C ASP A 213 29.98 -18.25 3.48
N ALA A 214 30.02 -16.99 3.04
CA ALA A 214 29.02 -16.44 2.12
C ALA A 214 28.99 -17.22 0.80
N LYS A 215 27.79 -17.46 0.29
CA LYS A 215 27.50 -18.14 -0.99
C LYS A 215 26.69 -17.19 -1.85
N LEU A 216 27.00 -17.10 -3.14
CA LEU A 216 26.26 -16.30 -4.10
C LEU A 216 25.67 -17.18 -5.19
N THR A 217 24.37 -17.02 -5.42
CA THR A 217 23.68 -17.55 -6.59
C THR A 217 23.23 -16.40 -7.48
N ILE A 218 23.64 -16.40 -8.73
CA ILE A 218 23.22 -15.46 -9.77
C ILE A 218 22.17 -16.16 -10.61
N ILE A 219 20.95 -15.61 -10.55
CA ILE A 219 19.77 -16.12 -11.25
C ILE A 219 19.58 -15.30 -12.52
N GLY A 220 19.36 -15.97 -13.65
CA GLY A 220 19.14 -15.34 -14.93
C GLY A 220 20.14 -15.79 -15.97
N GLY A 221 20.16 -15.11 -17.06
CA GLY A 221 20.99 -15.38 -18.21
C GLY A 221 20.61 -14.44 -19.32
N PHE A 222 21.09 -14.73 -20.50
CA PHE A 222 20.77 -13.96 -21.68
C PHE A 222 19.54 -14.57 -22.40
N TYR A 223 18.57 -13.71 -22.74
CA TYR A 223 17.48 -14.08 -23.65
C TYR A 223 17.88 -13.71 -25.07
N LYS A 224 17.95 -14.67 -25.99
CA LYS A 224 18.17 -14.39 -27.41
C LYS A 224 16.98 -13.61 -27.96
N PHE A 225 17.14 -12.32 -28.12
CA PHE A 225 16.13 -11.47 -28.73
C PHE A 225 15.93 -11.72 -30.24
N ARG A 226 16.95 -12.24 -30.91
CA ARG A 226 16.89 -12.62 -32.32
C ARG A 226 17.86 -13.77 -32.58
N GLU A 227 17.38 -14.91 -33.05
CA GLU A 227 18.21 -16.06 -33.38
C GLU A 227 19.25 -15.78 -34.51
N ALA A 228 18.99 -14.77 -35.34
CA ALA A 228 19.86 -14.42 -36.49
C ALA A 228 21.03 -13.47 -36.15
N ALA A 229 21.04 -12.82 -35.01
CA ALA A 229 22.18 -12.01 -34.55
C ALA A 229 22.99 -12.86 -33.58
N GLY A 230 24.29 -13.01 -33.83
CA GLY A 230 25.21 -13.70 -32.89
C GLY A 230 25.12 -13.11 -31.48
N PRO A 231 25.83 -13.70 -30.48
CA PRO A 231 25.76 -13.25 -29.09
C PRO A 231 26.05 -11.74 -28.99
N ASP A 232 25.16 -11.00 -28.35
CA ASP A 232 25.38 -9.59 -28.07
C ASP A 232 26.39 -9.38 -26.93
N GLN A 233 26.68 -8.13 -26.61
CA GLN A 233 27.70 -7.85 -25.59
C GLN A 233 27.29 -8.37 -24.21
N GLN A 234 25.98 -8.36 -23.88
CA GLN A 234 25.49 -8.85 -22.58
C GLN A 234 25.69 -10.38 -22.46
N GLU A 235 25.43 -11.14 -23.54
CA GLU A 235 25.67 -12.59 -23.56
C GLU A 235 27.14 -12.91 -23.44
N LYS A 236 28.00 -12.14 -24.10
CA LYS A 236 29.46 -12.30 -23.99
C LYS A 236 29.91 -12.02 -22.56
N ASP A 237 29.48 -10.93 -21.96
CA ASP A 237 29.81 -10.57 -20.58
C ASP A 237 29.34 -11.63 -19.58
N TRP A 238 28.13 -12.17 -19.75
CA TRP A 238 27.61 -13.26 -18.92
C TRP A 238 28.49 -14.52 -19.03
N ASN A 239 28.76 -14.95 -20.24
CA ASN A 239 29.54 -16.16 -20.48
C ASN A 239 30.98 -16.01 -19.95
N GLU A 240 31.60 -14.85 -20.13
CA GLU A 240 32.92 -14.54 -19.59
C GLU A 240 32.91 -14.59 -18.05
N LEU A 241 31.98 -13.93 -17.41
CA LEU A 241 31.88 -13.92 -15.94
C LEU A 241 31.55 -15.30 -15.36
N ALA A 242 30.67 -16.06 -16.01
CA ALA A 242 30.35 -17.43 -15.59
C ALA A 242 31.56 -18.36 -15.73
N LEU A 243 32.34 -18.21 -16.81
CA LEU A 243 33.56 -18.98 -17.01
C LEU A 243 34.67 -18.65 -16.00
N GLN A 244 34.87 -17.36 -15.72
CA GLN A 244 35.93 -16.91 -14.81
C GLN A 244 35.61 -17.17 -13.33
N HIS A 245 34.34 -17.11 -12.91
CA HIS A 245 33.91 -17.12 -11.51
C HIS A 245 33.03 -18.30 -11.12
N GLY A 246 32.64 -19.17 -12.05
CA GLY A 246 31.70 -20.28 -11.79
C GLY A 246 32.14 -21.27 -10.71
N ASN A 247 33.43 -21.34 -10.36
CA ASN A 247 33.92 -22.17 -9.27
C ASN A 247 33.54 -21.59 -7.87
N ASN A 248 33.29 -20.29 -7.77
CA ASN A 248 33.02 -19.58 -6.51
C ASN A 248 31.63 -18.98 -6.44
N ILE A 249 30.92 -18.92 -7.56
CA ILE A 249 29.57 -18.34 -7.71
C ILE A 249 28.74 -19.34 -8.51
N ASN A 250 27.52 -19.59 -8.01
CA ASN A 250 26.56 -20.43 -8.72
C ASN A 250 25.79 -19.60 -9.76
N PHE A 251 26.01 -19.84 -11.05
CA PHE A 251 25.27 -19.25 -12.15
C PHE A 251 24.21 -20.24 -12.64
N THR A 252 22.93 -19.90 -12.53
CA THR A 252 21.83 -20.81 -12.89
C THR A 252 21.51 -20.82 -14.39
N GLY A 253 21.85 -19.75 -15.11
CA GLY A 253 21.26 -19.49 -16.42
C GLY A 253 19.78 -19.12 -16.31
N VAL A 254 19.08 -19.17 -17.45
CA VAL A 254 17.63 -18.91 -17.52
C VAL A 254 16.89 -20.12 -16.97
N ILE A 255 16.12 -19.90 -15.91
CA ILE A 255 15.33 -20.92 -15.20
C ILE A 255 13.87 -20.49 -15.09
N THR A 256 13.01 -21.44 -14.77
CA THR A 256 11.56 -21.20 -14.59
C THR A 256 11.27 -20.42 -13.30
N GLN A 257 10.11 -19.79 -13.24
CA GLN A 257 9.65 -19.10 -12.01
C GLN A 257 9.56 -20.04 -10.81
N ALA A 258 9.18 -21.29 -11.00
CA ALA A 258 9.16 -22.29 -9.94
C ALA A 258 10.54 -22.59 -9.35
N GLU A 259 11.57 -22.58 -10.20
CA GLU A 259 12.96 -22.77 -9.77
C GLU A 259 13.50 -21.52 -9.07
N ILE A 260 13.16 -20.31 -9.55
CA ILE A 260 13.46 -19.05 -8.88
C ILE A 260 12.86 -19.05 -7.48
N SER A 261 11.59 -19.41 -7.35
CA SER A 261 10.89 -19.49 -6.05
C SER A 261 11.59 -20.45 -5.08
N LYS A 262 12.04 -21.61 -5.54
CA LYS A 262 12.78 -22.57 -4.71
C LYS A 262 14.11 -22.00 -4.18
N ILE A 263 14.82 -21.23 -5.02
CA ILE A 263 16.07 -20.58 -4.61
C ILE A 263 15.78 -19.47 -3.60
N LEU A 264 14.80 -18.59 -3.87
CA LEU A 264 14.42 -17.49 -2.99
C LEU A 264 13.91 -17.99 -1.63
N THR A 265 13.18 -19.11 -1.59
CA THR A 265 12.73 -19.71 -0.32
C THR A 265 13.89 -20.06 0.59
N LYS A 266 15.04 -20.45 0.04
CA LYS A 266 16.25 -20.81 0.80
C LYS A 266 17.18 -19.62 1.06
N ALA A 267 17.11 -18.58 0.24
CA ALA A 267 18.02 -17.43 0.34
C ALA A 267 17.70 -16.55 1.55
N SER A 268 18.75 -15.99 2.16
CA SER A 268 18.63 -15.02 3.24
C SER A 268 18.75 -13.57 2.77
N TYR A 269 19.48 -13.32 1.69
CA TYR A 269 19.76 -11.95 1.22
C TYR A 269 19.60 -11.87 -0.30
N MET A 270 19.00 -10.80 -0.79
CA MET A 270 19.16 -10.37 -2.17
C MET A 270 20.16 -9.22 -2.21
N ILE A 271 21.22 -9.38 -2.99
CA ILE A 271 22.23 -8.35 -3.19
C ILE A 271 22.05 -7.74 -4.58
N TYR A 272 21.68 -6.46 -4.62
CA TYR A 272 21.34 -5.81 -5.88
C TYR A 272 22.01 -4.44 -6.01
N PRO A 273 23.27 -4.40 -6.44
CA PRO A 273 23.99 -3.16 -6.70
C PRO A 273 23.50 -2.53 -8.01
N ALA A 274 22.34 -1.90 -7.99
CA ALA A 274 21.68 -1.38 -9.17
C ALA A 274 22.58 -0.38 -9.94
N GLY A 275 22.91 -0.72 -11.16
CA GLY A 275 23.68 0.13 -12.09
C GLY A 275 22.79 0.83 -13.13
N PHE A 276 21.47 0.62 -13.08
CA PHE A 276 20.48 1.18 -14.00
C PHE A 276 19.27 1.64 -13.19
N PRO A 277 18.65 2.78 -13.53
CA PRO A 277 17.46 3.24 -12.82
C PRO A 277 16.28 2.32 -13.13
N GLU A 278 15.87 1.53 -12.15
CA GLU A 278 14.69 0.68 -12.27
C GLU A 278 13.43 1.52 -12.40
N THR A 279 12.53 1.11 -13.29
CA THR A 279 11.19 1.69 -13.41
C THR A 279 10.22 1.09 -12.38
N PHE A 280 10.53 -0.15 -11.92
CA PHE A 280 9.76 -0.82 -10.88
C PHE A 280 10.60 -1.83 -10.07
N GLY A 281 11.28 -2.80 -10.72
CA GLY A 281 12.07 -3.83 -10.04
C GLY A 281 11.24 -5.02 -9.55
N ILE A 282 10.59 -5.76 -10.45
CA ILE A 282 9.76 -6.95 -10.12
C ILE A 282 10.56 -7.97 -9.29
N SER A 283 11.81 -8.20 -9.62
CA SER A 283 12.67 -9.16 -8.90
C SER A 283 12.90 -8.80 -7.43
N THR A 284 12.90 -7.51 -7.08
CA THR A 284 12.93 -7.04 -5.70
C THR A 284 11.67 -7.45 -4.94
N LEU A 285 10.51 -7.22 -5.53
CA LEU A 285 9.26 -7.63 -4.89
C LEU A 285 9.12 -9.16 -4.78
N GLU A 286 9.59 -9.90 -5.79
CA GLU A 286 9.63 -11.38 -5.74
C GLU A 286 10.50 -11.87 -4.58
N ALA A 287 11.65 -11.24 -4.35
CA ALA A 287 12.51 -11.56 -3.21
C ALA A 287 11.83 -11.23 -1.87
N LEU A 288 11.24 -10.03 -1.73
CA LEU A 288 10.48 -9.65 -0.54
C LEU A 288 9.32 -10.62 -0.28
N ALA A 289 8.59 -11.03 -1.32
CA ALA A 289 7.51 -12.01 -1.18
C ALA A 289 7.97 -13.39 -0.68
N HIS A 290 9.27 -13.70 -0.81
CA HIS A 290 9.90 -14.89 -0.26
C HIS A 290 10.63 -14.63 1.06
N ASN A 291 10.35 -13.55 1.76
CA ASN A 291 11.02 -13.14 3.00
C ASN A 291 12.55 -13.00 2.83
N VAL A 292 12.98 -12.45 1.70
CA VAL A 292 14.39 -12.15 1.39
C VAL A 292 14.60 -10.63 1.41
N PRO A 293 15.17 -10.06 2.46
CA PRO A 293 15.54 -8.65 2.52
C PRO A 293 16.53 -8.25 1.42
N ILE A 294 16.39 -7.01 0.95
CA ILE A 294 17.16 -6.49 -0.18
C ILE A 294 18.31 -5.62 0.32
N ILE A 295 19.51 -5.83 -0.20
CA ILE A 295 20.66 -4.92 -0.05
C ILE A 295 20.84 -4.21 -1.40
N THR A 296 20.56 -2.92 -1.49
CA THR A 296 20.54 -2.18 -2.76
C THR A 296 20.92 -0.72 -2.57
N CYS A 297 20.92 0.06 -3.66
CA CYS A 297 21.05 1.53 -3.61
C CYS A 297 19.71 2.21 -3.81
N ARG A 298 19.63 3.46 -3.33
CA ARG A 298 18.49 4.36 -3.56
C ARG A 298 18.55 4.88 -5.00
N PHE A 299 18.13 4.09 -5.99
CA PHE A 299 18.23 4.43 -7.40
C PHE A 299 16.97 4.04 -8.17
N GLY A 300 16.37 5.03 -8.86
CA GLY A 300 15.12 4.81 -9.59
C GLY A 300 14.00 4.38 -8.63
N ALA A 301 13.12 3.54 -9.10
CA ALA A 301 12.02 3.00 -8.32
C ALA A 301 12.44 2.11 -7.13
N LEU A 302 13.71 1.71 -7.02
CA LEU A 302 14.20 0.98 -5.83
C LEU A 302 14.09 1.80 -4.55
N GLU A 303 13.99 3.14 -4.67
CA GLU A 303 13.67 4.00 -3.54
C GLU A 303 12.33 3.64 -2.89
N GLU A 304 11.37 3.19 -3.67
CA GLU A 304 10.02 2.84 -3.20
C GLU A 304 9.76 1.32 -3.16
N THR A 305 10.21 0.56 -4.15
CA THR A 305 9.89 -0.87 -4.26
C THR A 305 10.72 -1.76 -3.35
N ALA A 306 11.96 -1.37 -3.03
CA ALA A 306 12.71 -1.98 -1.93
C ALA A 306 12.30 -1.26 -0.63
N ILE A 307 11.21 -1.69 0.01
CA ILE A 307 10.66 -1.02 1.20
C ILE A 307 11.67 -0.93 2.34
N ASP A 308 11.77 0.23 3.01
CA ASP A 308 12.83 0.53 3.99
C ASP A 308 12.87 -0.45 5.17
N ILE A 309 11.69 -0.85 5.67
CA ILE A 309 11.60 -1.77 6.80
C ILE A 309 12.14 -3.18 6.48
N ALA A 310 12.13 -3.59 5.21
CA ALA A 310 12.59 -4.91 4.74
C ALA A 310 13.85 -4.83 3.87
N SER A 311 14.53 -3.70 3.82
CA SER A 311 15.69 -3.51 2.94
C SER A 311 16.82 -2.75 3.63
N TYR A 312 18.02 -2.89 3.09
CA TYR A 312 19.21 -2.12 3.44
C TYR A 312 19.57 -1.27 2.24
N LYS A 313 19.39 0.05 2.35
CA LYS A 313 19.59 0.97 1.23
C LYS A 313 20.80 1.86 1.43
N ILE A 314 21.64 1.91 0.42
CA ILE A 314 22.81 2.77 0.40
C ILE A 314 22.42 4.04 -0.37
N PRO A 315 22.73 5.25 0.14
CA PRO A 315 22.49 6.47 -0.60
C PRO A 315 23.22 6.45 -1.94
N TYR A 316 22.50 6.77 -3.02
CA TYR A 316 23.10 6.92 -4.33
C TYR A 316 23.85 8.26 -4.40
N PRO A 317 25.03 8.33 -5.03
CA PRO A 317 25.74 9.60 -5.22
C PRO A 317 24.90 10.58 -6.03
N VAL A 318 24.85 11.83 -5.59
CA VAL A 318 23.90 12.88 -6.00
C VAL A 318 24.06 13.38 -7.45
N GLU A 319 25.07 12.95 -8.20
CA GLU A 319 25.25 13.41 -9.57
C GLU A 319 24.59 12.45 -10.57
N PRO A 320 23.57 12.93 -11.31
CA PRO A 320 22.85 12.13 -12.29
C PRO A 320 23.65 11.98 -13.60
N ASN A 321 24.84 11.45 -13.55
CA ASN A 321 25.50 11.06 -14.76
C ASN A 321 25.10 9.61 -15.06
N TRP A 322 24.21 9.43 -16.00
CA TRP A 322 23.54 8.19 -16.41
C TRP A 322 24.44 7.03 -16.82
N ALA A 323 25.74 7.25 -16.87
CA ALA A 323 26.77 6.25 -17.17
C ALA A 323 27.38 5.69 -15.88
N LEU A 324 26.69 4.73 -15.23
CA LEU A 324 27.23 3.85 -14.20
C LEU A 324 28.21 4.50 -13.19
N PRO A 325 27.87 5.61 -12.51
CA PRO A 325 28.87 6.48 -11.89
C PRO A 325 29.51 5.91 -10.63
N TRP A 326 28.88 4.95 -9.97
CA TRP A 326 29.43 4.41 -8.74
C TRP A 326 30.32 3.17 -8.95
N LEU A 327 30.24 2.52 -10.12
CA LEU A 327 31.03 1.35 -10.45
C LEU A 327 32.54 1.57 -10.50
N ASN A 328 32.96 2.82 -10.70
CA ASN A 328 34.38 3.19 -10.79
C ASN A 328 34.91 3.83 -9.50
N ARG A 329 34.12 3.84 -8.42
CA ARG A 329 34.50 4.47 -7.15
C ARG A 329 34.66 3.43 -6.07
N GLN A 330 35.91 3.15 -5.70
CA GLN A 330 36.24 2.18 -4.65
C GLN A 330 35.58 2.52 -3.30
N ASP A 331 35.33 3.80 -3.01
CA ASP A 331 34.62 4.23 -1.83
C ASP A 331 33.15 3.76 -1.80
N GLN A 332 32.47 3.73 -2.95
CA GLN A 332 31.11 3.24 -3.07
C GLN A 332 31.05 1.72 -2.95
N VAL A 333 31.98 1.01 -3.58
CA VAL A 333 32.13 -0.44 -3.40
C VAL A 333 32.34 -0.76 -1.92
N ASN A 334 33.22 -0.05 -1.24
CA ASN A 334 33.48 -0.25 0.19
C ASN A 334 32.23 -0.01 1.05
N LYS A 335 31.49 1.08 0.80
CA LYS A 335 30.22 1.37 1.51
C LYS A 335 29.18 0.27 1.27
N PHE A 336 29.08 -0.22 0.03
CA PHE A 336 28.16 -1.31 -0.27
C PHE A 336 28.54 -2.58 0.49
N VAL A 337 29.81 -2.95 0.47
CA VAL A 337 30.33 -4.11 1.21
C VAL A 337 30.14 -3.95 2.71
N ASP A 338 30.36 -2.75 3.27
CA ASP A 338 30.14 -2.49 4.70
C ASP A 338 28.69 -2.75 5.11
N VAL A 339 27.71 -2.34 4.29
CA VAL A 339 26.28 -2.62 4.55
C VAL A 339 25.98 -4.12 4.44
N VAL A 340 26.58 -4.83 3.49
CA VAL A 340 26.45 -6.30 3.38
C VAL A 340 26.98 -6.97 4.65
N VAL A 341 28.16 -6.57 5.12
CA VAL A 341 28.79 -7.11 6.34
C VAL A 341 27.96 -6.78 7.58
N GLN A 342 27.44 -5.56 7.67
CA GLN A 342 26.56 -5.14 8.76
C GLN A 342 25.26 -5.97 8.77
N ALA A 343 24.61 -6.14 7.62
CA ALA A 343 23.40 -6.95 7.48
C ALA A 343 23.65 -8.40 7.90
N TYR A 344 24.76 -8.97 7.51
CA TYR A 344 25.16 -10.33 7.88
C TYR A 344 25.50 -10.45 9.37
N GLY A 345 26.19 -9.48 9.95
CA GLY A 345 26.62 -9.49 11.34
C GLY A 345 25.49 -9.28 12.35
N ASN A 346 24.44 -8.54 11.98
CA ASN A 346 23.30 -8.30 12.86
C ASN A 346 22.14 -9.26 12.53
N ARG A 347 22.24 -10.50 13.00
CA ARG A 347 21.26 -11.56 12.74
C ARG A 347 19.86 -11.23 13.25
N TYR A 348 19.76 -10.55 14.39
CA TYR A 348 18.48 -10.15 14.97
C TYR A 348 17.74 -9.15 14.07
N LEU A 349 18.39 -8.04 13.71
CA LEU A 349 17.81 -7.04 12.81
C LEU A 349 17.46 -7.65 11.45
N HIS A 350 18.32 -8.55 10.95
CA HIS A 350 18.06 -9.21 9.67
C HIS A 350 16.81 -10.09 9.72
N GLN A 351 16.62 -10.84 10.80
CA GLN A 351 15.41 -11.66 11.00
C GLN A 351 14.15 -10.78 11.08
N GLN A 352 14.21 -9.64 11.75
CA GLN A 352 13.11 -8.67 11.76
C GLN A 352 12.76 -8.18 10.34
N LYS A 353 13.78 -7.84 9.54
CA LYS A 353 13.56 -7.45 8.14
C LYS A 353 12.97 -8.58 7.29
N MET A 354 13.33 -9.83 7.55
CA MET A 354 12.70 -11.00 6.90
C MET A 354 11.19 -11.07 7.19
N TYR A 355 10.78 -10.85 8.45
CA TYR A 355 9.35 -10.81 8.80
C TYR A 355 8.65 -9.59 8.21
N ALA A 356 9.32 -8.44 8.17
CA ALA A 356 8.78 -7.23 7.56
C ALA A 356 8.45 -7.38 6.06
N CYS A 357 9.11 -8.30 5.37
CA CYS A 357 8.82 -8.62 3.97
C CYS A 357 7.36 -9.10 3.75
N ASN A 358 6.69 -9.62 4.79
CA ASN A 358 5.30 -10.07 4.66
C ASN A 358 4.33 -8.94 4.26
N GLN A 359 4.67 -7.68 4.52
CA GLN A 359 3.83 -6.53 4.15
C GLN A 359 3.60 -6.38 2.64
N VAL A 360 4.46 -6.97 1.80
CA VAL A 360 4.32 -6.87 0.33
C VAL A 360 3.47 -7.99 -0.27
N LYS A 361 3.29 -9.11 0.44
CA LYS A 361 2.70 -10.33 -0.14
C LYS A 361 1.29 -10.13 -0.67
N ASP A 362 0.45 -9.45 0.08
CA ASP A 362 -0.98 -9.35 -0.22
C ASP A 362 -1.32 -8.19 -1.15
N ILE A 363 -0.50 -7.13 -1.14
CA ILE A 363 -0.81 -5.88 -1.83
C ILE A 363 -0.21 -5.76 -3.22
N CYS A 364 0.86 -6.50 -3.48
CA CYS A 364 1.58 -6.47 -4.76
C CYS A 364 1.30 -7.69 -5.63
N THR A 365 0.20 -8.40 -5.42
CA THR A 365 -0.18 -9.51 -6.32
C THR A 365 -0.75 -8.96 -7.63
N TRP A 366 -0.57 -9.69 -8.73
CA TRP A 366 -1.20 -9.33 -10.00
C TRP A 366 -2.73 -9.23 -9.89
N PHE A 367 -3.34 -10.03 -9.02
CA PHE A 367 -4.77 -9.95 -8.73
C PHE A 367 -5.14 -8.58 -8.10
N SER A 368 -4.36 -8.13 -7.12
CA SER A 368 -4.58 -6.81 -6.49
C SER A 368 -4.46 -5.67 -7.50
N ILE A 369 -3.48 -5.75 -8.39
CA ILE A 369 -3.30 -4.74 -9.45
C ILE A 369 -4.44 -4.80 -10.48
N ALA A 370 -4.91 -6.00 -10.84
CA ALA A 370 -6.04 -6.17 -11.75
C ALA A 370 -7.34 -5.57 -11.19
N LEU A 371 -7.57 -5.67 -9.88
CA LEU A 371 -8.69 -5.00 -9.22
C LEU A 371 -8.57 -3.47 -9.29
N GLN A 372 -7.36 -2.91 -9.10
CA GLN A 372 -7.14 -1.47 -9.29
C GLN A 372 -7.42 -1.02 -10.72
N TRP A 373 -6.97 -1.79 -11.72
CA TRP A 373 -7.29 -1.51 -13.12
C TRP A 373 -8.80 -1.62 -13.39
N LYS A 374 -9.48 -2.59 -12.79
CA LYS A 374 -10.94 -2.71 -12.89
C LYS A 374 -11.63 -1.43 -12.40
N GLN A 375 -11.29 -0.95 -11.21
CA GLN A 375 -11.83 0.29 -10.67
C GLN A 375 -11.55 1.46 -11.62
N HIS A 376 -10.32 1.57 -12.10
CA HIS A 376 -9.92 2.64 -12.99
C HIS A 376 -10.71 2.64 -14.31
N PHE A 377 -10.79 1.49 -15.00
CA PHE A 377 -11.50 1.39 -16.28
C PHE A 377 -13.01 1.63 -16.13
N TYR A 378 -13.62 1.13 -15.07
CA TYR A 378 -15.02 1.42 -14.78
C TYR A 378 -15.25 2.92 -14.60
N ARG A 379 -14.37 3.59 -13.86
CA ARG A 379 -14.45 5.05 -13.64
C ARG A 379 -14.30 5.84 -14.94
N VAL A 380 -13.28 5.55 -15.76
CA VAL A 380 -13.01 6.35 -16.99
C VAL A 380 -14.03 6.09 -18.09
N LEU A 381 -14.71 4.95 -18.06
CA LEU A 381 -15.79 4.63 -19.00
C LEU A 381 -17.18 5.02 -18.48
N GLY A 382 -17.28 5.60 -17.28
CA GLY A 382 -18.55 6.03 -16.68
C GLY A 382 -19.43 4.87 -16.20
N GLU A 383 -18.82 3.72 -15.90
CA GLU A 383 -19.52 2.52 -15.40
C GLU A 383 -19.32 2.38 -13.87
N TYR A 384 -20.22 1.67 -13.22
CA TYR A 384 -20.18 1.47 -11.76
C TYR A 384 -19.66 0.08 -11.40
N LEU A 385 -18.75 0.03 -10.43
CA LEU A 385 -18.32 -1.23 -9.82
C LEU A 385 -19.44 -1.84 -8.97
N SER A 386 -19.40 -3.17 -8.82
CA SER A 386 -20.17 -3.80 -7.73
C SER A 386 -19.63 -3.30 -6.37
N VAL A 387 -20.50 -3.24 -5.36
CA VAL A 387 -20.14 -2.85 -4.00
C VAL A 387 -18.98 -3.70 -3.47
N ASN A 388 -19.00 -5.00 -3.76
CA ASN A 388 -17.95 -5.92 -3.30
C ASN A 388 -16.60 -5.64 -3.97
N ASP A 389 -16.60 -5.36 -5.29
CA ASP A 389 -15.35 -4.98 -5.98
C ASP A 389 -14.80 -3.65 -5.47
N TYR A 390 -15.66 -2.68 -5.23
CA TYR A 390 -15.26 -1.38 -4.68
C TYR A 390 -14.57 -1.52 -3.32
N ARG A 391 -15.17 -2.29 -2.39
CA ARG A 391 -14.58 -2.57 -1.07
C ARG A 391 -13.21 -3.24 -1.17
N ASN A 392 -13.10 -4.27 -2.01
CA ASN A 392 -11.85 -4.99 -2.18
C ASN A 392 -10.73 -4.07 -2.72
N VAL A 393 -11.06 -3.22 -3.70
CA VAL A 393 -10.09 -2.29 -4.27
C VAL A 393 -9.67 -1.23 -3.26
N THR A 394 -10.62 -0.64 -2.51
CA THR A 394 -10.31 0.35 -1.48
C THR A 394 -9.38 -0.22 -0.42
N LYS A 395 -9.67 -1.44 0.06
CA LYS A 395 -8.81 -2.14 1.02
C LYS A 395 -7.38 -2.36 0.49
N ILE A 396 -7.24 -2.72 -0.80
CA ILE A 396 -5.93 -2.90 -1.44
C ILE A 396 -5.21 -1.56 -1.59
N ASN A 397 -5.90 -0.51 -2.08
CA ASN A 397 -5.30 0.80 -2.28
C ASN A 397 -4.76 1.38 -0.97
N ASN A 398 -5.50 1.28 0.11
CA ASN A 398 -5.07 1.73 1.42
C ASN A 398 -3.81 0.99 1.88
N LYS A 399 -3.76 -0.34 1.75
CA LYS A 399 -2.55 -1.12 2.07
C LYS A 399 -1.36 -0.74 1.19
N VAL A 400 -1.58 -0.51 -0.10
CA VAL A 400 -0.53 -0.06 -1.04
C VAL A 400 0.03 1.29 -0.61
N HIS A 401 -0.82 2.25 -0.26
CA HIS A 401 -0.41 3.54 0.26
C HIS A 401 0.45 3.42 1.52
N LYS A 402 0.02 2.61 2.47
CA LYS A 402 0.73 2.37 3.71
C LYS A 402 2.15 1.83 3.49
N VAL A 403 2.30 0.84 2.62
CA VAL A 403 3.60 0.19 2.38
C VAL A 403 4.56 1.05 1.55
N PHE A 404 4.06 1.75 0.53
CA PHE A 404 4.91 2.48 -0.42
C PHE A 404 5.06 3.97 -0.13
N ARG A 405 4.14 4.62 0.60
CA ARG A 405 4.22 6.04 0.97
C ARG A 405 4.88 6.36 2.30
N ARG A 406 5.30 5.38 3.08
CA ARG A 406 6.06 5.58 4.34
C ARG A 406 7.43 6.28 4.18
N ARG A 407 7.67 6.91 3.04
CA ARG A 407 8.89 7.62 2.66
C ARG A 407 9.31 8.76 3.58
N PHE A 408 8.39 9.35 4.32
CA PHE A 408 8.64 10.61 5.03
C PHE A 408 8.91 10.44 6.52
N LEU A 409 8.79 9.24 7.04
CA LEU A 409 9.10 8.97 8.44
C LEU A 409 10.50 8.36 8.53
N ASN A 410 11.49 9.20 8.85
CA ASN A 410 12.89 8.82 9.09
C ASN A 410 13.05 7.95 10.34
N LYS A 411 12.29 6.88 10.50
CA LYS A 411 12.45 5.93 11.59
C LYS A 411 12.54 4.52 11.04
N GLU A 412 13.56 3.81 11.48
CA GLU A 412 13.56 2.34 11.48
C GLU A 412 12.45 1.90 12.43
N GLU A 413 11.23 1.73 11.88
CA GLU A 413 10.14 1.14 12.63
C GLU A 413 10.46 -0.34 12.82
N LEU A 414 10.68 -0.72 14.06
CA LEU A 414 10.77 -2.11 14.45
C LEU A 414 9.43 -2.79 14.17
N VAL A 415 9.43 -3.80 13.33
CA VAL A 415 8.29 -4.70 13.19
C VAL A 415 8.36 -5.68 14.35
N ASP A 416 7.28 -5.77 15.11
CA ASP A 416 7.16 -6.83 16.09
C ASP A 416 7.05 -8.17 15.34
N PRO A 417 8.03 -9.06 15.45
CA PRO A 417 8.04 -10.31 14.70
C PRO A 417 6.92 -11.26 15.10
N TYR A 418 6.26 -11.02 16.24
CA TYR A 418 5.20 -11.86 16.78
C TYR A 418 3.79 -11.37 16.45
N HIS A 419 3.61 -10.03 16.25
CA HIS A 419 2.30 -9.40 16.16
C HIS A 419 2.08 -8.57 14.88
N GLY A 420 2.99 -8.62 13.92
CA GLY A 420 2.90 -7.87 12.65
C GLY A 420 3.34 -6.40 12.75
N PRO A 421 2.99 -5.56 11.76
CA PRO A 421 3.45 -4.19 11.69
C PRO A 421 2.84 -3.31 12.80
N PHE A 422 3.57 -2.26 13.20
CA PHE A 422 3.00 -1.20 14.01
C PHE A 422 2.13 -0.29 13.13
N ASN A 423 0.81 -0.40 13.26
CA ASN A 423 -0.11 0.52 12.62
C ASN A 423 0.02 1.89 13.27
N HIS A 424 -0.21 2.95 12.51
CA HIS A 424 -0.29 4.27 13.13
C HIS A 424 -1.58 4.39 13.96
N ILE A 425 -1.46 4.83 15.21
CA ILE A 425 -2.60 5.11 16.09
C ILE A 425 -2.79 6.61 16.15
N LEU A 426 -3.93 7.08 15.65
CA LEU A 426 -4.34 8.46 15.73
C LEU A 426 -5.29 8.63 16.91
N VAL A 427 -4.78 9.18 18.02
CA VAL A 427 -5.60 9.54 19.18
C VAL A 427 -6.23 10.90 18.90
N VAL A 428 -7.55 10.94 18.75
CA VAL A 428 -8.30 12.16 18.48
C VAL A 428 -8.92 12.64 19.78
N THR A 429 -8.51 13.84 20.21
CA THR A 429 -8.87 14.40 21.52
C THR A 429 -9.48 15.79 21.36
N PRO A 430 -10.80 15.90 21.19
CA PRO A 430 -11.48 17.19 21.37
C PRO A 430 -11.44 17.59 22.84
N VAL A 431 -11.22 18.89 23.11
CA VAL A 431 -11.15 19.40 24.47
C VAL A 431 -11.80 20.78 24.59
N TYR A 432 -12.55 20.99 25.66
CA TYR A 432 -13.13 22.27 26.00
C TYR A 432 -13.19 22.45 27.52
N ASN A 433 -12.55 23.52 28.04
CA ASN A 433 -12.52 23.89 29.47
C ASN A 433 -12.10 22.72 30.39
N ALA A 434 -10.99 22.05 30.07
CA ALA A 434 -10.49 20.87 30.78
C ALA A 434 -9.14 21.10 31.48
N GLU A 435 -8.84 22.33 31.94
CA GLU A 435 -7.56 22.69 32.57
C GLU A 435 -7.14 21.74 33.70
N LYS A 436 -8.10 21.14 34.43
CA LYS A 436 -7.86 20.24 35.55
C LYS A 436 -7.46 18.82 35.12
N TYR A 437 -7.83 18.39 33.92
CA TYR A 437 -7.80 16.99 33.51
C TYR A 437 -6.84 16.73 32.34
N ILE A 438 -6.73 17.66 31.40
CA ILE A 438 -6.01 17.45 30.13
C ILE A 438 -4.54 17.06 30.32
N ALA A 439 -3.87 17.54 31.36
CA ALA A 439 -2.49 17.11 31.64
C ALA A 439 -2.40 15.61 31.97
N LYS A 440 -3.42 15.05 32.63
CA LYS A 440 -3.50 13.61 32.94
C LYS A 440 -3.79 12.80 31.69
N CYS A 441 -4.71 13.29 30.85
CA CYS A 441 -5.01 12.74 29.55
C CYS A 441 -3.73 12.60 28.69
N ILE A 442 -3.01 13.69 28.44
CA ILE A 442 -1.77 13.72 27.66
C ILE A 442 -0.71 12.76 28.23
N LYS A 443 -0.49 12.77 29.55
CA LYS A 443 0.48 11.87 30.18
C LYS A 443 0.12 10.40 30.06
N SER A 444 -1.16 10.05 30.06
CA SER A 444 -1.61 8.66 29.88
C SER A 444 -1.30 8.13 28.50
N VAL A 445 -1.38 8.96 27.47
CA VAL A 445 -0.99 8.66 26.10
C VAL A 445 0.54 8.63 25.95
N ALA A 446 1.23 9.60 26.55
CA ALA A 446 2.70 9.67 26.54
C ALA A 446 3.37 8.50 27.25
N SER A 447 2.67 7.82 28.16
CA SER A 447 3.17 6.64 28.88
C SER A 447 3.08 5.34 28.09
N GLN A 448 2.49 5.35 26.88
CA GLN A 448 2.37 4.15 26.06
C GLN A 448 3.73 3.78 25.44
N ASP A 449 4.14 2.53 25.63
CA ASP A 449 5.33 1.96 25.00
C ASP A 449 5.01 1.53 23.57
N TYR A 450 4.82 2.52 22.69
CA TYR A 450 4.44 2.27 21.30
C TYR A 450 5.09 3.29 20.36
N PRO A 451 5.75 2.85 19.27
CA PRO A 451 6.60 3.74 18.48
C PRO A 451 5.85 4.61 17.46
N HIS A 452 4.60 4.28 17.12
CA HIS A 452 3.92 4.85 15.95
C HIS A 452 2.51 5.38 16.28
N TYR A 453 2.46 6.54 16.94
CA TYR A 453 1.19 7.21 17.25
C TYR A 453 1.31 8.72 17.15
N THR A 454 0.16 9.36 16.95
CA THR A 454 -0.01 10.81 17.06
C THR A 454 -1.24 11.08 17.93
N MET A 455 -1.11 11.95 18.93
CA MET A 455 -2.24 12.52 19.66
C MET A 455 -2.56 13.88 19.06
N TYR A 456 -3.73 14.00 18.45
CA TYR A 456 -4.23 15.23 17.87
C TYR A 456 -5.23 15.86 18.82
N ILE A 457 -4.82 16.95 19.48
CA ILE A 457 -5.60 17.67 20.50
C ILE A 457 -6.24 18.88 19.82
N VAL A 458 -7.56 18.96 19.84
CA VAL A 458 -8.29 20.09 19.28
C VAL A 458 -8.99 20.84 20.41
N ASP A 459 -8.42 21.98 20.80
CA ASP A 459 -9.06 22.88 21.74
C ASP A 459 -10.20 23.64 21.07
N ASP A 460 -11.40 23.46 21.59
CA ASP A 460 -12.62 23.98 20.99
C ASP A 460 -13.01 25.37 21.56
N CYS A 461 -12.04 26.30 21.51
CA CYS A 461 -12.21 27.67 22.03
C CYS A 461 -12.41 27.71 23.55
N SER A 462 -11.55 27.05 24.32
CA SER A 462 -11.57 27.06 25.78
C SER A 462 -11.43 28.48 26.34
N THR A 463 -12.14 28.75 27.44
CA THR A 463 -12.11 30.05 28.13
C THR A 463 -11.32 30.02 29.44
N ASP A 464 -10.85 28.84 29.85
CA ASP A 464 -9.96 28.63 31.01
C ASP A 464 -8.50 28.48 30.57
N ASN A 465 -7.62 27.94 31.42
CA ASN A 465 -6.21 27.76 31.11
C ASN A 465 -5.89 26.46 30.35
N THR A 466 -6.86 25.80 29.73
CA THR A 466 -6.71 24.51 29.03
C THR A 466 -5.54 24.53 28.03
N VAL A 467 -5.49 25.53 27.14
CA VAL A 467 -4.45 25.66 26.11
C VAL A 467 -3.06 25.78 26.75
N GLN A 468 -2.92 26.62 27.76
CA GLN A 468 -1.65 26.80 28.47
C GLN A 468 -1.18 25.48 29.13
N VAL A 469 -2.11 24.76 29.78
CA VAL A 469 -1.82 23.46 30.41
C VAL A 469 -1.36 22.42 29.39
N ILE A 470 -1.98 22.39 28.19
CA ILE A 470 -1.57 21.51 27.10
C ILE A 470 -0.13 21.81 26.67
N GLU A 471 0.15 23.09 26.34
CA GLU A 471 1.47 23.53 25.88
C GLU A 471 2.57 23.23 26.93
N GLU A 472 2.34 23.55 28.20
CA GLU A 472 3.27 23.28 29.29
C GLU A 472 3.46 21.76 29.49
N THR A 473 2.39 20.96 29.38
CA THR A 473 2.48 19.52 29.55
C THR A 473 3.30 18.91 28.42
N ILE A 474 3.03 19.24 27.15
CA ILE A 474 3.80 18.74 25.99
C ILE A 474 5.27 19.16 26.10
N LYS A 475 5.55 20.42 26.44
CA LYS A 475 6.92 20.94 26.61
C LYS A 475 7.72 20.17 27.67
N ASN A 476 7.04 19.64 28.69
CA ASN A 476 7.67 18.89 29.78
C ASN A 476 7.82 17.38 29.47
N LEU A 477 7.30 16.88 28.36
CA LEU A 477 7.54 15.50 27.91
C LEU A 477 9.00 15.34 27.40
N PRO A 478 9.53 14.11 27.35
CA PRO A 478 10.76 13.80 26.66
C PRO A 478 10.76 14.36 25.23
N LYS A 479 11.88 14.92 24.78
CA LYS A 479 11.96 15.64 23.48
C LYS A 479 11.58 14.79 22.28
N ASP A 480 11.87 13.51 22.34
CA ASP A 480 11.54 12.53 21.31
C ASP A 480 10.04 12.25 21.25
N LEU A 481 9.29 12.41 22.35
CA LEU A 481 7.84 12.23 22.39
C LEU A 481 7.07 13.48 22.00
N GLN A 482 7.62 14.70 22.22
CA GLN A 482 6.89 15.96 21.99
C GLN A 482 6.29 16.06 20.57
N ARG A 483 6.97 15.53 19.56
CA ARG A 483 6.53 15.53 18.16
C ARG A 483 5.28 14.69 17.88
N ASN A 484 4.92 13.77 18.79
CA ASN A 484 3.74 12.92 18.65
C ASN A 484 2.46 13.65 19.10
N PHE A 485 2.57 14.88 19.62
CA PHE A 485 1.46 15.66 20.14
C PHE A 485 1.27 16.91 19.29
N ILE A 486 0.09 17.06 18.69
CA ILE A 486 -0.30 18.18 17.84
C ILE A 486 -1.45 18.91 18.51
N LEU A 487 -1.31 20.21 18.72
CA LEU A 487 -2.36 21.08 19.25
C LEU A 487 -2.92 21.98 18.14
N THR A 488 -4.22 21.99 18.01
CA THR A 488 -4.96 22.97 17.21
C THR A 488 -5.93 23.70 18.13
N VAL A 489 -6.04 25.02 17.98
CA VAL A 489 -6.94 25.85 18.78
C VAL A 489 -7.97 26.49 17.85
N ASN A 490 -9.23 26.20 18.06
CA ASN A 490 -10.32 26.78 17.29
C ASN A 490 -10.59 28.24 17.72
N LYS A 491 -11.05 29.04 16.78
CA LYS A 491 -11.49 30.42 17.06
C LYS A 491 -12.87 30.52 17.67
N ASP A 492 -13.72 29.55 17.34
CA ASP A 492 -15.11 29.42 17.79
C ASP A 492 -15.34 28.00 18.29
N ASN A 493 -16.31 27.82 19.19
CA ASN A 493 -16.72 26.50 19.65
C ASN A 493 -17.55 25.80 18.56
N LEU A 494 -16.97 24.80 17.92
CA LEU A 494 -17.52 24.07 16.77
C LEU A 494 -18.15 22.74 17.17
N GLY A 495 -17.91 22.25 18.39
CA GLY A 495 -18.42 21.00 18.95
C GLY A 495 -17.49 19.82 18.72
N ALA A 496 -17.54 18.85 19.63
CA ALA A 496 -16.66 17.68 19.63
C ALA A 496 -16.74 16.87 18.32
N VAL A 497 -17.95 16.68 17.77
CA VAL A 497 -18.16 15.93 16.52
C VAL A 497 -17.50 16.59 15.33
N TRP A 498 -17.59 17.92 15.22
CA TRP A 498 -16.91 18.65 14.17
C TRP A 498 -15.39 18.41 14.23
N ASN A 499 -14.84 18.53 15.44
CA ASN A 499 -13.42 18.36 15.70
C ASN A 499 -12.95 16.93 15.38
N GLN A 500 -13.73 15.91 15.76
CA GLN A 500 -13.44 14.51 15.46
C GLN A 500 -13.48 14.25 13.94
N VAL A 501 -14.56 14.62 13.27
CA VAL A 501 -14.74 14.36 11.83
C VAL A 501 -13.63 15.02 10.99
N HIS A 502 -13.35 16.32 11.23
CA HIS A 502 -12.32 17.03 10.46
C HIS A 502 -10.90 16.53 10.72
N THR A 503 -10.61 16.10 11.94
CA THR A 503 -9.31 15.48 12.24
C THR A 503 -9.16 14.14 11.50
N ILE A 504 -10.21 13.30 11.49
CA ILE A 504 -10.20 11.99 10.86
C ILE A 504 -10.23 12.09 9.32
N GLU A 505 -10.90 13.11 8.77
CA GLU A 505 -10.92 13.36 7.32
C GLU A 505 -9.50 13.59 6.75
N GLY A 506 -8.60 14.16 7.56
CA GLY A 506 -7.18 14.36 7.22
C GLY A 506 -6.26 13.17 7.53
N ALA A 507 -6.77 12.11 8.15
CA ALA A 507 -5.99 10.92 8.52
C ALA A 507 -5.72 10.00 7.32
N ASP A 508 -4.76 9.08 7.46
CA ASP A 508 -4.63 7.97 6.52
C ASP A 508 -5.75 6.94 6.78
N GLY A 509 -6.36 6.40 5.72
CA GLY A 509 -7.45 5.43 5.86
C GLY A 509 -7.12 4.19 6.69
N GLU A 510 -5.86 3.84 6.80
CA GLU A 510 -5.38 2.70 7.60
C GLU A 510 -5.04 3.08 9.06
N ASP A 511 -5.11 4.37 9.41
CA ASP A 511 -4.89 4.77 10.79
C ASP A 511 -5.93 4.14 11.72
N ILE A 512 -5.48 3.66 12.86
CA ILE A 512 -6.36 3.26 13.93
C ILE A 512 -6.79 4.53 14.68
N VAL A 513 -7.98 5.00 14.42
CA VAL A 513 -8.56 6.11 15.15
C VAL A 513 -8.93 5.64 16.56
N MET A 514 -8.49 6.38 17.55
CA MET A 514 -8.80 6.16 18.97
C MET A 514 -9.42 7.43 19.53
N LEU A 515 -10.70 7.37 19.89
CA LEU A 515 -11.41 8.53 20.45
C LEU A 515 -11.14 8.60 21.95
N LEU A 516 -10.51 9.69 22.41
CA LEU A 516 -10.18 9.93 23.79
C LEU A 516 -10.55 11.37 24.17
N ASP A 517 -11.56 11.54 25.01
CA ASP A 517 -12.01 12.88 25.41
C ASP A 517 -10.97 13.57 26.33
N GLY A 518 -10.86 14.90 26.22
CA GLY A 518 -9.80 15.66 26.89
C GLY A 518 -9.87 15.71 28.42
N ASP A 519 -11.00 15.33 29.01
CA ASP A 519 -11.21 15.21 30.45
C ASP A 519 -11.08 13.76 30.97
N ASP A 520 -10.84 12.78 30.05
CA ASP A 520 -10.66 11.36 30.33
C ASP A 520 -9.18 10.93 30.16
N TRP A 521 -8.82 9.68 30.49
CA TRP A 521 -7.45 9.16 30.34
C TRP A 521 -7.41 7.65 30.22
N LEU A 522 -6.33 7.15 29.64
CA LEU A 522 -6.05 5.71 29.59
C LEU A 522 -5.61 5.21 30.98
N VAL A 523 -5.99 3.99 31.35
CA VAL A 523 -5.52 3.36 32.60
C VAL A 523 -4.00 3.20 32.57
N ASN A 524 -3.38 3.05 33.75
CA ASN A 524 -1.92 2.90 33.85
C ASN A 524 -1.45 1.53 33.35
N ASN A 525 -1.43 1.38 32.03
CA ASN A 525 -0.93 0.20 31.32
C ASN A 525 -0.21 0.68 30.04
N PRO A 526 1.12 0.49 29.92
CA PRO A 526 1.89 0.98 28.78
C PRO A 526 1.64 0.19 27.48
N ASN A 527 0.95 -0.95 27.54
CA ASN A 527 0.76 -1.86 26.40
C ASN A 527 -0.64 -1.75 25.75
N ILE A 528 -1.42 -0.70 26.05
CA ILE A 528 -2.75 -0.54 25.45
C ILE A 528 -2.65 -0.41 23.93
N PHE A 529 -1.72 0.40 23.44
CA PHE A 529 -1.55 0.59 21.99
C PHE A 529 -1.09 -0.70 21.29
N HIS A 530 -0.22 -1.48 21.90
CA HIS A 530 0.15 -2.80 21.38
C HIS A 530 -1.05 -3.74 21.28
N LYS A 531 -1.91 -3.76 22.30
CA LYS A 531 -3.13 -4.56 22.29
C LYS A 531 -4.04 -4.21 21.10
N TYR A 532 -4.33 -2.93 20.90
CA TYR A 532 -5.16 -2.50 19.79
C TYR A 532 -4.49 -2.74 18.44
N ASN A 533 -3.19 -2.47 18.32
CA ASN A 533 -2.44 -2.82 17.11
C ASN A 533 -2.60 -4.30 16.73
N ASN A 534 -2.54 -5.21 17.69
CA ASN A 534 -2.69 -6.63 17.43
C ASN A 534 -4.09 -6.98 16.94
N LEU A 535 -5.14 -6.42 17.55
CA LEU A 535 -6.51 -6.62 17.08
C LEU A 535 -6.70 -6.17 15.62
N TYR A 536 -6.11 -5.02 15.25
CA TYR A 536 -6.19 -4.52 13.87
C TYR A 536 -5.31 -5.32 12.90
N ASN A 537 -4.19 -5.86 13.33
CA ASN A 537 -3.40 -6.81 12.55
C ASN A 537 -4.14 -8.12 12.32
N GLU A 538 -5.00 -8.54 13.26
CA GLU A 538 -5.87 -9.72 13.15
C GLU A 538 -7.14 -9.45 12.34
N GLY A 539 -7.37 -8.22 11.90
CA GLY A 539 -8.47 -7.86 10.99
C GLY A 539 -9.60 -7.07 11.61
N ALA A 540 -9.48 -6.57 12.84
CA ALA A 540 -10.47 -5.65 13.40
C ALA A 540 -10.61 -4.40 12.52
N GLN A 541 -11.84 -3.92 12.39
CA GLN A 541 -12.18 -2.66 11.71
C GLN A 541 -12.82 -1.67 12.68
N PHE A 542 -13.51 -2.19 13.70
CA PHE A 542 -14.16 -1.41 14.74
C PHE A 542 -14.01 -2.16 16.07
N THR A 543 -13.68 -1.41 17.14
CA THR A 543 -13.71 -1.96 18.49
C THR A 543 -14.46 -1.05 19.44
N TYR A 544 -15.04 -1.65 20.46
CA TYR A 544 -15.62 -0.97 21.61
C TYR A 544 -15.23 -1.72 22.87
N GLY A 545 -15.15 -1.01 24.00
CA GLY A 545 -14.52 -1.62 25.16
C GLY A 545 -15.14 -1.22 26.50
N SER A 546 -14.43 -1.57 27.56
CA SER A 546 -14.79 -1.36 28.96
C SER A 546 -14.05 -0.15 29.52
N CYS A 547 -14.71 0.56 30.43
CA CYS A 547 -14.11 1.70 31.11
C CYS A 547 -14.29 1.62 32.63
N TRP A 548 -13.54 2.43 33.34
CA TRP A 548 -13.74 2.68 34.78
C TRP A 548 -14.55 3.96 34.93
N SER A 549 -15.67 3.92 35.66
CA SER A 549 -16.44 5.10 36.07
C SER A 549 -15.79 5.73 37.32
N GLU A 550 -15.45 7.01 37.24
CA GLU A 550 -14.84 7.74 38.36
C GLU A 550 -15.93 8.05 39.44
N CYS A 551 -17.16 8.37 39.02
CA CYS A 551 -18.26 8.72 39.92
C CYS A 551 -18.71 7.52 40.73
N ASP A 552 -18.94 6.38 40.09
CA ASP A 552 -19.43 5.17 40.71
C ASP A 552 -18.33 4.32 41.32
N ASN A 553 -17.05 4.59 40.93
CA ASN A 553 -15.87 3.85 41.32
C ASN A 553 -15.98 2.35 41.03
N ILE A 554 -16.51 1.99 39.84
CA ILE A 554 -16.70 0.63 39.37
C ILE A 554 -16.27 0.47 37.89
N PRO A 555 -15.91 -0.72 37.47
CA PRO A 555 -15.73 -1.00 36.05
C PRO A 555 -17.08 -1.16 35.35
N LEU A 556 -17.24 -0.51 34.21
CA LEU A 556 -18.34 -0.71 33.27
C LEU A 556 -17.83 -1.66 32.18
N ILE A 557 -18.30 -2.92 32.23
CA ILE A 557 -17.81 -3.97 31.37
C ILE A 557 -18.64 -4.04 30.10
N ALA A 558 -17.97 -3.90 28.96
CA ALA A 558 -18.58 -4.04 27.64
C ALA A 558 -19.06 -5.48 27.40
N GLN A 559 -20.17 -5.62 26.70
CA GLN A 559 -20.74 -6.91 26.35
C GLN A 559 -20.72 -7.11 24.84
N GLU A 560 -20.38 -8.30 24.40
CA GLU A 560 -20.35 -8.62 22.99
C GLU A 560 -21.77 -8.67 22.39
N TYR A 561 -21.93 -8.05 21.21
CA TYR A 561 -23.16 -8.21 20.43
C TYR A 561 -23.35 -9.66 19.99
N PRO A 562 -24.58 -10.21 20.08
CA PRO A 562 -24.87 -11.52 19.54
C PRO A 562 -24.49 -11.63 18.06
N PRO A 563 -24.03 -12.83 17.62
CA PRO A 563 -23.67 -13.03 16.20
C PRO A 563 -24.77 -12.64 15.22
N SER A 564 -26.05 -12.89 15.55
CA SER A 564 -27.19 -12.51 14.70
C SER A 564 -27.34 -10.98 14.57
N VAL A 565 -27.04 -10.22 15.62
CA VAL A 565 -27.07 -8.76 15.58
C VAL A 565 -25.95 -8.22 14.70
N LYS A 566 -24.74 -8.78 14.84
CA LYS A 566 -23.59 -8.40 14.00
C LYS A 566 -23.85 -8.73 12.53
N GLN A 567 -24.30 -9.96 12.21
CA GLN A 567 -24.58 -10.40 10.84
C GLN A 567 -25.67 -9.59 10.15
N ASN A 568 -26.73 -9.26 10.86
CA ASN A 568 -27.85 -8.50 10.31
C ASN A 568 -27.68 -6.98 10.47
N LYS A 569 -26.60 -6.55 11.12
CA LYS A 569 -26.29 -5.14 11.43
C LYS A 569 -27.45 -4.41 12.17
N THR A 570 -28.19 -5.14 12.99
CA THR A 570 -29.32 -4.61 13.78
C THR A 570 -28.87 -4.02 15.12
N TYR A 571 -27.75 -3.31 15.10
CA TYR A 571 -27.14 -2.72 16.31
C TYR A 571 -28.05 -1.73 17.01
N ARG A 572 -28.83 -0.94 16.27
CA ARG A 572 -29.75 0.08 16.81
C ARG A 572 -30.96 -0.51 17.53
N ASP A 573 -31.41 -1.69 17.06
CA ASP A 573 -32.60 -2.37 17.63
C ASP A 573 -32.23 -3.19 18.85
N TYR A 574 -30.96 -3.55 18.99
CA TYR A 574 -30.50 -4.36 20.10
C TYR A 574 -30.27 -3.52 21.35
N ARG A 575 -31.02 -3.85 22.41
CA ARG A 575 -30.89 -3.22 23.71
C ARG A 575 -30.28 -4.22 24.69
N PHE A 576 -29.17 -3.84 25.28
CA PHE A 576 -28.64 -4.55 26.43
C PHE A 576 -29.49 -4.16 27.67
N ASN A 577 -29.88 -5.13 28.48
CA ASN A 577 -30.58 -4.86 29.73
C ASN A 577 -29.71 -3.94 30.62
N TRP A 578 -30.11 -2.69 30.77
CA TRP A 578 -29.58 -1.69 31.68
C TRP A 578 -28.36 -0.87 31.27
N ASN A 579 -27.54 -1.27 30.31
CA ASN A 579 -26.36 -0.48 29.94
C ASN A 579 -26.21 -0.35 28.45
N MET A 580 -25.66 0.78 27.99
CA MET A 580 -25.18 0.94 26.65
C MET A 580 -24.06 -0.09 26.40
N PRO A 581 -24.13 -0.89 25.33
CA PRO A 581 -23.12 -1.93 25.08
C PRO A 581 -21.74 -1.34 24.75
N TYR A 582 -21.72 -0.09 24.36
CA TYR A 582 -20.57 0.65 23.91
C TYR A 582 -20.12 1.63 25.00
N THR A 583 -19.27 1.16 25.85
CA THR A 583 -18.47 2.01 26.70
C THR A 583 -17.19 2.39 25.98
N HIS A 584 -16.35 3.20 26.59
CA HIS A 584 -15.05 3.52 26.07
C HIS A 584 -14.05 2.36 26.28
N LEU A 585 -13.03 2.10 25.52
CA LEU A 585 -12.47 2.92 24.47
C LEU A 585 -13.10 2.51 23.13
N ARG A 586 -13.37 3.49 22.27
CA ARG A 586 -13.87 3.23 20.90
C ARG A 586 -12.76 3.47 19.92
N THR A 587 -12.48 2.48 19.07
CA THR A 587 -11.51 2.63 17.99
C THR A 587 -12.08 2.11 16.68
N PHE A 588 -11.59 2.63 15.56
CA PHE A 588 -11.98 2.19 14.23
C PHE A 588 -10.91 2.56 13.19
N SER A 589 -10.88 1.84 12.06
CA SER A 589 -10.02 2.24 10.94
C SER A 589 -10.55 3.52 10.30
N ALA A 590 -9.70 4.52 10.08
CA ALA A 590 -10.11 5.83 9.55
C ALA A 590 -10.86 5.73 8.22
N TYR A 591 -10.60 4.68 7.41
CA TYR A 591 -11.30 4.47 6.16
C TYR A 591 -12.84 4.36 6.33
N LEU A 592 -13.34 3.86 7.46
CA LEU A 592 -14.80 3.80 7.70
C LEU A 592 -15.43 5.20 7.72
N MET A 593 -14.72 6.18 8.29
CA MET A 593 -15.16 7.58 8.24
C MET A 593 -15.05 8.15 6.84
N HIS A 594 -13.96 7.85 6.12
CA HIS A 594 -13.77 8.32 4.75
C HIS A 594 -14.86 7.75 3.82
N GLU A 595 -15.17 6.47 3.92
CA GLU A 595 -16.28 5.86 3.16
C GLU A 595 -17.62 6.47 3.51
N HIS A 596 -17.87 6.72 4.80
CA HIS A 596 -19.10 7.38 5.25
C HIS A 596 -19.24 8.77 4.63
N LEU A 597 -18.20 9.59 4.73
CA LEU A 597 -18.21 10.95 4.20
C LEU A 597 -18.32 10.97 2.67
N HIS A 598 -17.66 10.04 1.99
CA HIS A 598 -17.76 9.92 0.54
C HIS A 598 -19.14 9.50 0.06
N ALA A 599 -19.75 8.52 0.72
CA ALA A 599 -21.02 7.95 0.30
C ALA A 599 -22.23 8.80 0.74
N ARG A 600 -22.13 9.51 1.86
CA ARG A 600 -23.27 10.14 2.55
C ARG A 600 -23.03 11.59 2.99
N GLY A 601 -21.81 12.10 2.77
CA GLY A 601 -21.41 13.40 3.30
C GLY A 601 -21.46 13.41 4.84
N ASN A 602 -21.64 14.57 5.42
CA ASN A 602 -21.64 14.77 6.86
C ASN A 602 -23.06 14.87 7.50
N TYR A 603 -24.10 14.41 6.79
CA TYR A 603 -25.50 14.52 7.25
C TYR A 603 -25.75 13.77 8.57
N ALA A 604 -25.11 12.63 8.78
CA ALA A 604 -25.21 11.87 10.04
C ALA A 604 -24.76 12.65 11.28
N PHE A 605 -23.94 13.67 11.08
CA PHE A 605 -23.30 14.49 12.13
C PHE A 605 -23.93 15.86 12.29
N ARG A 606 -25.11 16.09 11.68
CA ARG A 606 -25.82 17.36 11.72
C ARG A 606 -27.20 17.21 12.36
N ASP A 607 -27.69 18.29 12.94
CA ASP A 607 -29.07 18.39 13.45
C ASP A 607 -30.10 18.61 12.32
N GLU A 608 -31.36 18.79 12.69
CA GLU A 608 -32.48 19.03 11.76
C GLU A 608 -32.35 20.34 10.98
N ASP A 609 -31.64 21.32 11.56
CA ASP A 609 -31.40 22.63 10.96
C ASP A 609 -30.11 22.66 10.12
N GLY A 610 -29.41 21.54 10.01
CA GLY A 610 -28.17 21.41 9.28
C GLY A 610 -26.92 21.88 10.02
N ASN A 611 -27.02 22.22 11.32
CA ASN A 611 -25.87 22.54 12.16
C ASN A 611 -25.16 21.27 12.63
N TRP A 612 -23.87 21.38 12.97
CA TRP A 612 -23.17 20.28 13.60
C TRP A 612 -23.75 19.93 14.98
N LEU A 613 -23.81 18.63 15.27
CA LEU A 613 -24.27 18.12 16.56
C LEU A 613 -23.39 18.66 17.69
N LYS A 614 -23.99 19.27 18.68
CA LYS A 614 -23.27 19.83 19.83
C LYS A 614 -23.20 18.89 21.03
N ALA A 615 -24.15 17.95 21.14
CA ALA A 615 -24.18 16.94 22.20
C ALA A 615 -24.71 15.61 21.65
N GLY A 616 -24.28 14.47 22.23
CA GLY A 616 -24.70 13.13 21.81
C GLY A 616 -24.10 12.68 20.46
N GLY A 617 -23.12 13.40 19.95
CA GLY A 617 -22.49 13.10 18.69
C GLY A 617 -21.67 11.82 18.70
N ASP A 618 -21.23 11.37 19.85
CA ASP A 618 -20.60 10.08 20.09
C ASP A 618 -21.51 8.92 19.64
N THR A 619 -22.82 9.01 19.87
CA THR A 619 -23.79 8.04 19.36
C THR A 619 -23.84 8.02 17.82
N ALA A 620 -23.80 9.21 17.19
CA ALA A 620 -23.82 9.32 15.74
C ALA A 620 -22.55 8.71 15.12
N VAL A 621 -21.38 9.03 15.65
CA VAL A 621 -20.09 8.47 15.18
C VAL A 621 -20.06 6.96 15.41
N PHE A 622 -20.51 6.47 16.58
CA PHE A 622 -20.52 5.06 16.90
C PHE A 622 -21.32 4.25 15.86
N TYR A 623 -22.58 4.60 15.62
CA TYR A 623 -23.41 3.86 14.67
C TYR A 623 -22.95 4.05 13.22
N ALA A 624 -22.51 5.25 12.85
CA ALA A 624 -21.97 5.49 11.52
C ALA A 624 -20.77 4.58 11.20
N MET A 625 -19.93 4.27 12.17
CA MET A 625 -18.75 3.42 11.99
C MET A 625 -19.06 1.93 12.12
N ILE A 626 -19.75 1.50 13.19
CA ILE A 626 -20.00 0.08 13.45
C ILE A 626 -20.86 -0.58 12.37
N GLU A 627 -21.84 0.14 11.82
CA GLU A 627 -22.74 -0.38 10.79
C GLU A 627 -22.05 -0.58 9.43
N GLN A 628 -20.95 0.12 9.17
CA GLN A 628 -20.16 -0.07 7.96
C GLN A 628 -19.11 -1.17 8.11
N ALA A 629 -18.63 -1.42 9.32
CA ALA A 629 -17.64 -2.47 9.58
C ALA A 629 -18.19 -3.85 9.21
N ASP A 630 -17.30 -4.74 8.79
CA ASP A 630 -17.65 -6.14 8.57
C ASP A 630 -18.08 -6.79 9.90
N PRO A 631 -19.15 -7.58 9.94
CA PRO A 631 -19.68 -8.16 11.17
C PRO A 631 -18.64 -8.91 12.01
N GLU A 632 -17.72 -9.62 11.35
CA GLU A 632 -16.67 -10.39 12.04
C GLU A 632 -15.49 -9.52 12.47
N ALA A 633 -15.35 -8.31 11.91
CA ALA A 633 -14.32 -7.34 12.23
C ALA A 633 -14.74 -6.34 13.34
N VAL A 634 -15.94 -6.51 13.90
CA VAL A 634 -16.41 -5.77 15.07
C VAL A 634 -16.04 -6.55 16.33
N ILE A 635 -15.13 -5.99 17.13
CA ILE A 635 -14.54 -6.67 18.29
C ILE A 635 -14.93 -5.97 19.60
N CYS A 636 -15.44 -6.73 20.54
CA CYS A 636 -15.64 -6.31 21.92
C CYS A 636 -14.35 -6.50 22.73
N VAL A 637 -13.88 -5.45 23.42
CA VAL A 637 -12.69 -5.50 24.28
C VAL A 637 -13.13 -5.42 25.74
N PRO A 638 -13.23 -6.54 26.44
CA PRO A 638 -13.76 -6.58 27.81
C PRO A 638 -12.80 -5.99 28.87
N ASP A 639 -11.54 -5.78 28.52
CA ASP A 639 -10.56 -5.20 29.44
C ASP A 639 -10.85 -3.71 29.68
N VAL A 640 -10.71 -3.30 30.93
CA VAL A 640 -10.79 -1.89 31.33
C VAL A 640 -9.49 -1.21 30.93
N VAL A 641 -9.54 -0.39 29.89
CA VAL A 641 -8.37 0.34 29.35
C VAL A 641 -8.56 1.86 29.40
N TYR A 642 -9.75 2.31 29.73
CA TYR A 642 -10.18 3.72 29.72
C TYR A 642 -10.74 4.13 31.06
N HIS A 643 -10.44 5.33 31.50
CA HIS A 643 -10.93 5.94 32.72
C HIS A 643 -11.89 7.06 32.33
N TYR A 644 -13.17 6.82 32.52
CA TYR A 644 -14.22 7.77 32.22
C TYR A 644 -14.46 8.70 33.42
N ASN A 645 -14.19 9.98 33.26
CA ASN A 645 -14.32 11.00 34.29
C ASN A 645 -15.75 11.56 34.33
N ASP A 646 -16.68 10.70 34.58
CA ASP A 646 -18.10 11.08 34.78
C ASP A 646 -18.32 11.92 36.05
N ALA A 647 -17.30 12.10 36.89
CA ALA A 647 -17.33 13.04 38.01
C ALA A 647 -17.19 14.52 37.58
N ASN A 648 -16.70 14.81 36.36
CA ASN A 648 -16.56 16.16 35.84
C ASN A 648 -17.93 16.90 35.85
N PRO A 649 -18.06 18.08 36.51
CA PRO A 649 -19.32 18.80 36.60
C PRO A 649 -19.80 19.38 35.28
N ILE A 650 -18.91 19.58 34.29
CA ILE A 650 -19.24 20.09 32.95
C ILE A 650 -19.38 18.99 31.90
N ASN A 651 -19.41 17.73 32.32
CA ASN A 651 -19.62 16.62 31.42
C ASN A 651 -20.98 16.78 30.68
N ASP A 652 -20.95 16.55 29.36
CA ASP A 652 -22.10 16.81 28.47
C ASP A 652 -23.38 16.15 28.92
N TYR A 653 -23.33 14.94 29.47
CA TYR A 653 -24.56 14.29 29.95
C TYR A 653 -25.18 14.97 31.16
N LYS A 654 -24.43 15.80 31.92
CA LYS A 654 -24.95 16.60 33.04
C LYS A 654 -25.48 17.97 32.60
N VAL A 655 -24.80 18.60 31.66
CA VAL A 655 -25.04 19.98 31.24
C VAL A 655 -26.02 20.04 30.06
N ASN A 656 -25.91 19.08 29.12
CA ASN A 656 -26.63 19.03 27.86
C ASN A 656 -27.48 17.75 27.71
N SER A 657 -28.00 17.19 28.82
CA SER A 657 -28.69 15.89 28.84
C SER A 657 -29.91 15.80 27.93
N GLU A 658 -30.66 16.89 27.81
CA GLU A 658 -31.87 16.97 26.95
C GLU A 658 -31.46 16.89 25.46
N GLU A 659 -30.49 17.69 25.04
CA GLU A 659 -29.98 17.71 23.66
C GLU A 659 -29.31 16.38 23.31
N GLN A 660 -28.51 15.82 24.22
CA GLN A 660 -27.91 14.51 24.07
C GLN A 660 -28.96 13.41 23.87
N THR A 661 -30.03 13.42 24.67
CA THR A 661 -31.15 12.47 24.54
C THR A 661 -31.88 12.65 23.22
N LYS A 662 -32.15 13.89 22.80
CA LYS A 662 -32.77 14.20 21.50
C LYS A 662 -31.92 13.68 20.34
N THR A 663 -30.62 13.95 20.35
CA THR A 663 -29.68 13.47 19.35
C THR A 663 -29.65 11.94 19.30
N ALA A 664 -29.50 11.27 20.44
CA ALA A 664 -29.48 9.82 20.52
C ALA A 664 -30.76 9.18 19.98
N ASN A 665 -31.93 9.70 20.36
CA ASN A 665 -33.22 9.21 19.87
C ASN A 665 -33.36 9.41 18.35
N ARG A 666 -32.93 10.54 17.83
CA ARG A 666 -32.92 10.81 16.39
C ARG A 666 -32.03 9.84 15.63
N VAL A 667 -30.79 9.65 16.07
CA VAL A 667 -29.86 8.69 15.45
C VAL A 667 -30.44 7.28 15.45
N LEU A 668 -31.09 6.88 16.56
CA LEU A 668 -31.73 5.56 16.67
C LEU A 668 -32.99 5.42 15.79
N ALA A 669 -33.68 6.51 15.48
CA ALA A 669 -34.86 6.51 14.62
C ALA A 669 -34.52 6.55 13.12
N THR A 670 -33.31 6.96 12.73
CA THR A 670 -32.92 6.99 11.33
C THR A 670 -32.58 5.57 10.81
N SER A 671 -32.69 5.39 9.50
CA SER A 671 -32.30 4.11 8.87
C SER A 671 -30.84 3.80 9.14
N PRO A 672 -30.49 2.52 9.41
CA PRO A 672 -29.11 2.10 9.58
C PRO A 672 -28.23 2.44 8.37
N PHE A 673 -26.95 2.73 8.60
CA PHE A 673 -25.97 3.03 7.56
C PHE A 673 -25.49 1.73 6.88
N ILE A 674 -26.43 0.92 6.34
CA ILE A 674 -26.14 -0.35 5.66
C ILE A 674 -26.04 -0.09 4.16
N ASP A 675 -25.13 -0.80 3.49
CA ASP A 675 -24.87 -0.67 2.06
C ASP A 675 -26.10 -0.82 1.16
N GLY A 676 -26.17 0.03 0.13
CA GLY A 676 -27.09 -0.11 -0.99
C GLY A 676 -28.47 0.57 -0.83
N GLN A 677 -28.80 1.14 0.31
CA GLN A 677 -30.03 1.94 0.47
C GLN A 677 -29.68 3.42 0.63
N TYR A 678 -29.53 4.09 -0.51
CA TYR A 678 -29.29 5.53 -0.55
C TYR A 678 -30.62 6.28 -0.63
N ASP A 679 -31.17 6.69 0.49
CA ASP A 679 -32.17 7.76 0.51
C ASP A 679 -31.44 9.08 0.76
N LEU A 680 -31.09 9.77 -0.32
CA LEU A 680 -30.40 11.07 -0.29
C LEU A 680 -31.34 12.23 0.05
N ARG A 681 -32.53 11.97 0.52
CA ARG A 681 -33.47 13.05 0.94
C ARG A 681 -33.07 13.58 2.30
N PRO A 682 -32.92 14.91 2.44
CA PRO A 682 -32.83 15.50 3.76
C PRO A 682 -34.10 15.13 4.54
N LEU A 683 -33.91 14.65 5.76
CA LEU A 683 -35.02 14.37 6.70
C LEU A 683 -35.77 15.64 7.01
#